data_2c8eef3770bda09aa539ff31909b8db6
#
_entry.id   2c8eef3770bda09aa539ff31909b8db6
#
_cell.length_a   1.000
_cell.length_b   1.000
_cell.length_c   1.000
_cell.angle_alpha   90.00
_cell.angle_beta   90.00
_cell.angle_gamma   90.00
#
_symmetry.space_group_name_H-M   'P 1'
#
loop_
_entity.id
_entity.type
_entity.pdbx_description
1 polymer ?
#
loop_
_entity_poly.entity_id
_entity_poly.type
_entity_poly.pdbx_seq_one_letter_code
_entity_poly.pdbx_strand_id
1 'polypeptide(L)'
;MRSASSWIVLKFGGSSVSSLESWRNIAHIVRERRSSGARVLVVHSALSGVTDSLEELLDPARTHEREARLDAIEARHRELARELALDVSAELVRQFAELREITAECVRGAAASDRTRARVLASGELMATDLGARYLASVGIDVEWADARGMLRASERHGAANKAAVLSATCVFSPDAELEAHLSARAPVILTQGFIASDAQGDTVLLGRGGSDTSAAYLAAKLRAQRLEIWTDVPGMFSANPRSTPTARLLRALDYDEAQEIASNGAKVLHPRCILPARQARIPLHIYATHTPQLEGTVVSYEGGDAGAKVKAICIRKGITLIALDSPGMWHQVGFLADAFQIFKEHGMSVDLVSTSETNVTVSLDPAANCLDGPLLAALVTDLERLCRVQVIGPCASVSLVGRNIRAILHRLGDAFELFAEQKIYLVTQAANDLNFTFVVDENQGERLVEELHELLIRPVAGERVLGPTWEQLFARPSGGHEARAWWREKRSELLDVMAEKDAAYVYDCDTLHKAARALRALPAVTRVLYAMKANAHPQVLKALHAEGIELECVSRGEVERVLELFPDIERSRVLYTPNFASRDEYAWALGTGVRMTVDNLYVLASWPELFTDREIFVRIDTGAGRGHHQHVRTAGAYSKFGVPVADLDEFARHARAAQARVIGLHAHAGSGIFNVGNWREAAFLLAELARGFPDARVIDVGGGFGVPERAGEAEIDLRELDAALGEVRAAHRHLDIWIEPGRYLVAAAGVLLARVTQLKTKGEVRYIGVATGMNSLIRPALYGAYHEIVNLTRLSAEPEQWVNVVGPICESGDILGHDRLLPVSGEGDVLLITNAGAYGHVMSSRYNLREPAVEVCI
;
A
#
# COMPACT_ATOMS: atom_id res chain seq x y z
N MET A 1 47.37 -13.56 -3.12
CA MET A 1 46.03 -13.50 -3.72
C MET A 1 45.17 -14.51 -2.99
N ARG A 2 44.19 -14.10 -2.16
CA ARG A 2 43.22 -15.03 -1.56
C ARG A 2 42.27 -15.46 -2.66
N SER A 3 42.04 -16.76 -2.87
CA SER A 3 41.04 -17.27 -3.78
C SER A 3 39.71 -16.61 -3.46
N ALA A 4 39.10 -15.96 -4.44
CA ALA A 4 37.75 -15.40 -4.29
C ALA A 4 36.80 -16.56 -3.97
N SER A 5 35.91 -16.39 -2.97
CA SER A 5 34.86 -17.36 -2.68
C SER A 5 33.98 -17.60 -3.91
N SER A 6 33.52 -18.81 -4.09
CA SER A 6 32.61 -19.16 -5.18
C SER A 6 31.13 -18.96 -4.83
N TRP A 7 30.79 -18.52 -3.63
CA TRP A 7 29.42 -18.46 -3.14
C TRP A 7 28.71 -17.14 -3.45
N ILE A 8 27.46 -17.25 -3.87
CA ILE A 8 26.47 -16.15 -3.91
C ILE A 8 25.33 -16.55 -2.98
N VAL A 9 24.93 -15.65 -2.09
CA VAL A 9 23.79 -15.88 -1.20
C VAL A 9 22.58 -15.13 -1.73
N LEU A 10 21.45 -15.85 -1.95
CA LEU A 10 20.19 -15.32 -2.43
C LEU A 10 19.17 -15.39 -1.29
N LYS A 11 18.57 -14.27 -0.92
CA LYS A 11 17.49 -14.26 0.08
C LYS A 11 16.16 -13.91 -0.56
N PHE A 12 15.14 -14.71 -0.31
CA PHE A 12 13.77 -14.46 -0.77
C PHE A 12 12.82 -14.24 0.40
N GLY A 13 11.97 -13.19 0.31
CA GLY A 13 10.95 -12.88 1.31
C GLY A 13 9.71 -13.77 1.17
N GLY A 14 8.79 -13.70 2.14
CA GLY A 14 7.57 -14.51 2.16
C GLY A 14 6.69 -14.33 0.93
N SER A 15 6.50 -13.09 0.45
CA SER A 15 5.76 -12.80 -0.79
C SER A 15 6.41 -13.44 -2.02
N SER A 16 7.74 -13.51 -2.04
CA SER A 16 8.52 -14.10 -3.13
C SER A 16 8.43 -15.62 -3.21
N VAL A 17 7.98 -16.32 -2.16
CA VAL A 17 7.93 -17.78 -2.10
C VAL A 17 6.51 -18.35 -2.02
N SER A 18 5.49 -17.50 -2.18
CA SER A 18 4.09 -17.86 -1.95
C SER A 18 3.28 -18.23 -3.19
N SER A 19 3.89 -18.27 -4.40
CA SER A 19 3.20 -18.60 -5.66
C SER A 19 4.07 -19.35 -6.64
N LEU A 20 3.45 -20.08 -7.57
CA LEU A 20 4.15 -20.79 -8.64
C LEU A 20 4.94 -19.83 -9.56
N GLU A 21 4.39 -18.65 -9.86
CA GLU A 21 5.06 -17.65 -10.70
C GLU A 21 6.39 -17.20 -10.06
N SER A 22 6.34 -16.87 -8.77
CA SER A 22 7.55 -16.51 -8.02
C SER A 22 8.59 -17.63 -8.02
N TRP A 23 8.16 -18.87 -7.82
CA TRP A 23 9.06 -20.02 -7.85
C TRP A 23 9.69 -20.29 -9.22
N ARG A 24 8.98 -20.00 -10.34
CA ARG A 24 9.57 -20.03 -11.69
C ARG A 24 10.68 -19.00 -11.83
N ASN A 25 10.46 -17.79 -11.32
CA ASN A 25 11.46 -16.73 -11.31
C ASN A 25 12.67 -17.11 -10.44
N ILE A 26 12.44 -17.66 -9.24
CA ILE A 26 13.50 -18.16 -8.35
C ILE A 26 14.35 -19.22 -9.07
N ALA A 27 13.73 -20.19 -9.72
CA ALA A 27 14.43 -21.21 -10.47
C ALA A 27 15.27 -20.62 -11.64
N HIS A 28 14.73 -19.61 -12.32
CA HIS A 28 15.45 -18.88 -13.38
C HIS A 28 16.69 -18.15 -12.81
N ILE A 29 16.51 -17.39 -11.71
CA ILE A 29 17.57 -16.67 -11.02
C ILE A 29 18.68 -17.63 -10.56
N VAL A 30 18.32 -18.74 -9.92
CA VAL A 30 19.31 -19.75 -9.47
C VAL A 30 20.10 -20.30 -10.64
N ARG A 31 19.45 -20.65 -11.77
CA ARG A 31 20.13 -21.14 -12.98
C ARG A 31 21.09 -20.08 -13.53
N GLU A 32 20.67 -18.86 -13.62
CA GLU A 32 21.49 -17.75 -14.11
C GLU A 32 22.76 -17.57 -13.25
N ARG A 33 22.62 -17.58 -11.92
CA ARG A 33 23.78 -17.49 -11.02
C ARG A 33 24.68 -18.73 -11.11
N ARG A 34 24.11 -19.90 -11.31
CA ARG A 34 24.86 -21.13 -11.53
C ARG A 34 25.64 -21.13 -12.88
N SER A 35 25.07 -20.54 -13.93
CA SER A 35 25.74 -20.46 -15.24
C SER A 35 27.04 -19.66 -15.21
N SER A 36 27.19 -18.75 -14.26
CA SER A 36 28.44 -18.00 -14.01
C SER A 36 29.51 -18.82 -13.26
N GLY A 37 29.24 -20.09 -12.93
CA GLY A 37 30.14 -20.95 -12.17
C GLY A 37 30.08 -20.78 -10.65
N ALA A 38 29.19 -19.90 -10.12
CA ALA A 38 29.03 -19.66 -8.70
C ALA A 38 28.31 -20.84 -8.01
N ARG A 39 28.62 -21.08 -6.75
CA ARG A 39 27.79 -21.87 -5.83
C ARG A 39 26.71 -20.98 -5.25
N VAL A 40 25.52 -21.50 -5.06
CA VAL A 40 24.37 -20.71 -4.63
C VAL A 40 23.85 -21.21 -3.28
N LEU A 41 23.71 -20.31 -2.31
CA LEU A 41 22.97 -20.55 -1.09
C LEU A 41 21.67 -19.76 -1.14
N VAL A 42 20.53 -20.47 -1.16
CA VAL A 42 19.19 -19.89 -1.14
C VAL A 42 18.70 -19.85 0.31
N VAL A 43 18.36 -18.67 0.81
CA VAL A 43 17.76 -18.45 2.12
C VAL A 43 16.36 -17.89 1.91
N HIS A 44 15.31 -18.51 2.46
CA HIS A 44 14.00 -17.91 2.34
C HIS A 44 13.15 -17.99 3.61
N SER A 45 12.13 -17.13 3.65
CA SER A 45 11.19 -16.99 4.76
C SER A 45 10.06 -18.02 4.68
N ALA A 46 9.22 -18.08 5.72
CA ALA A 46 7.89 -18.69 5.65
C ALA A 46 7.03 -18.07 4.54
N LEU A 47 5.94 -18.73 4.15
CA LEU A 47 4.95 -18.16 3.23
C LEU A 47 4.31 -16.90 3.83
N SER A 48 3.92 -15.97 2.96
CA SER A 48 3.30 -14.70 3.37
C SER A 48 2.09 -14.94 4.29
N GLY A 49 2.07 -14.23 5.44
CA GLY A 49 1.02 -14.31 6.46
C GLY A 49 1.10 -15.53 7.39
N VAL A 50 1.94 -16.52 7.11
CA VAL A 50 2.03 -17.75 7.94
C VAL A 50 2.65 -17.45 9.30
N THR A 51 3.69 -16.60 9.37
CA THR A 51 4.33 -16.25 10.65
C THR A 51 3.34 -15.54 11.59
N ASP A 52 2.52 -14.62 11.06
CA ASP A 52 1.48 -13.93 11.84
C ASP A 52 0.42 -14.93 12.33
N SER A 53 -0.02 -15.83 11.46
CA SER A 53 -0.98 -16.89 11.84
C SER A 53 -0.43 -17.83 12.91
N LEU A 54 0.88 -18.16 12.86
CA LEU A 54 1.55 -18.95 13.90
C LEU A 54 1.65 -18.20 15.24
N GLU A 55 1.90 -16.89 15.20
CA GLU A 55 1.90 -16.05 16.39
C GLU A 55 0.52 -16.00 17.06
N GLU A 56 -0.54 -15.87 16.28
CA GLU A 56 -1.92 -15.87 16.77
C GLU A 56 -2.36 -17.20 17.39
N LEU A 57 -1.73 -18.34 17.04
CA LEU A 57 -1.98 -19.63 17.70
C LEU A 57 -1.60 -19.63 19.19
N LEU A 58 -0.69 -18.73 19.57
CA LEU A 58 -0.16 -18.62 20.93
C LEU A 58 -0.91 -17.59 21.77
N ASP A 59 -1.89 -16.89 21.19
CA ASP A 59 -2.74 -15.93 21.89
C ASP A 59 -3.76 -16.66 22.78
N PRO A 60 -3.71 -16.47 24.11
CA PRO A 60 -4.66 -17.11 25.02
C PRO A 60 -6.12 -16.72 24.79
N ALA A 61 -6.37 -15.52 24.26
CA ALA A 61 -7.70 -15.00 23.98
C ALA A 61 -8.38 -15.71 22.79
N ARG A 62 -7.59 -16.32 21.88
CA ARG A 62 -8.06 -16.95 20.64
C ARG A 62 -8.01 -18.48 20.63
N THR A 63 -8.02 -19.09 21.80
CA THR A 63 -7.90 -20.55 21.95
C THR A 63 -8.97 -21.34 21.19
N HIS A 64 -10.18 -20.77 21.04
CA HIS A 64 -11.30 -21.39 20.34
C HIS A 64 -11.14 -21.42 18.80
N GLU A 65 -10.27 -20.56 18.22
CA GLU A 65 -10.00 -20.51 16.79
C GLU A 65 -8.79 -21.35 16.36
N ARG A 66 -8.07 -21.93 17.33
CA ARG A 66 -6.75 -22.56 17.13
C ARG A 66 -6.76 -23.67 16.08
N GLU A 67 -7.71 -24.61 16.16
CA GLU A 67 -7.81 -25.72 15.20
C GLU A 67 -8.10 -25.21 13.79
N ALA A 68 -9.03 -24.26 13.63
CA ALA A 68 -9.32 -23.66 12.33
C ALA A 68 -8.09 -22.95 11.72
N ARG A 69 -7.27 -22.32 12.57
CA ARG A 69 -6.02 -21.67 12.12
C ARG A 69 -4.95 -22.67 11.73
N LEU A 70 -4.80 -23.76 12.49
CA LEU A 70 -3.91 -24.87 12.13
C LEU A 70 -4.30 -25.48 10.79
N ASP A 71 -5.60 -25.70 10.59
CA ASP A 71 -6.14 -26.20 9.31
C ASP A 71 -5.89 -25.21 8.16
N ALA A 72 -6.03 -23.90 8.41
CA ALA A 72 -5.75 -22.87 7.40
C ALA A 72 -4.24 -22.82 7.02
N ILE A 73 -3.34 -22.92 8.00
CA ILE A 73 -1.90 -23.00 7.76
C ILE A 73 -1.56 -24.25 6.94
N GLU A 74 -2.10 -25.39 7.31
CA GLU A 74 -1.91 -26.65 6.58
C GLU A 74 -2.49 -26.56 5.15
N ALA A 75 -3.70 -26.03 4.99
CA ALA A 75 -4.36 -25.85 3.70
C ALA A 75 -3.51 -24.95 2.76
N ARG A 76 -2.94 -23.86 3.28
CA ARG A 76 -2.09 -22.95 2.53
C ARG A 76 -0.83 -23.63 1.96
N HIS A 77 -0.16 -24.46 2.75
CA HIS A 77 1.01 -25.21 2.29
C HIS A 77 0.63 -26.32 1.29
N ARG A 78 -0.49 -27.00 1.51
CA ARG A 78 -1.03 -28.02 0.60
C ARG A 78 -1.46 -27.40 -0.74
N GLU A 79 -2.02 -26.20 -0.72
CA GLU A 79 -2.39 -25.46 -1.91
C GLU A 79 -1.16 -25.10 -2.75
N LEU A 80 -0.14 -24.52 -2.11
CA LEU A 80 1.12 -24.23 -2.79
C LEU A 80 1.79 -25.50 -3.33
N ALA A 81 1.79 -26.61 -2.56
CA ALA A 81 2.33 -27.88 -3.07
C ALA A 81 1.60 -28.32 -4.36
N ARG A 82 0.28 -28.19 -4.42
CA ARG A 82 -0.53 -28.51 -5.61
C ARG A 82 -0.20 -27.59 -6.79
N GLU A 83 -0.10 -26.26 -6.54
CA GLU A 83 0.33 -25.31 -7.58
C GLU A 83 1.71 -25.66 -8.16
N LEU A 84 2.63 -26.08 -7.28
CA LEU A 84 3.99 -26.50 -7.65
C LEU A 84 4.05 -27.90 -8.27
N ALA A 85 2.92 -28.59 -8.43
CA ALA A 85 2.81 -29.97 -8.87
C ALA A 85 3.64 -30.96 -8.02
N LEU A 86 3.65 -30.77 -6.70
CA LEU A 86 4.34 -31.61 -5.73
C LEU A 86 3.35 -32.40 -4.88
N ASP A 87 3.71 -33.66 -4.60
CA ASP A 87 3.04 -34.43 -3.55
C ASP A 87 3.39 -33.89 -2.16
N VAL A 88 2.50 -34.06 -1.21
CA VAL A 88 2.78 -33.69 0.19
C VAL A 88 3.83 -34.65 0.75
N SER A 89 4.96 -34.14 1.22
CA SER A 89 6.05 -34.97 1.73
C SER A 89 5.70 -35.58 3.10
N ALA A 90 6.34 -36.71 3.43
CA ALA A 90 6.27 -37.27 4.78
C ALA A 90 6.83 -36.28 5.84
N GLU A 91 7.82 -35.48 5.45
CA GLU A 91 8.43 -34.44 6.27
C GLU A 91 7.42 -33.33 6.59
N LEU A 92 6.71 -32.81 5.55
CA LEU A 92 5.69 -31.78 5.75
C LEU A 92 4.53 -32.28 6.64
N VAL A 93 4.10 -33.55 6.45
CA VAL A 93 3.08 -34.16 7.32
C VAL A 93 3.57 -34.26 8.77
N ARG A 94 4.83 -34.64 8.98
CA ARG A 94 5.44 -34.68 10.31
C ARG A 94 5.46 -33.31 10.97
N GLN A 95 5.81 -32.27 10.22
CA GLN A 95 5.84 -30.89 10.73
C GLN A 95 4.45 -30.36 11.11
N PHE A 96 3.40 -30.69 10.35
CA PHE A 96 2.02 -30.36 10.74
C PHE A 96 1.63 -31.08 12.04
N ALA A 97 1.99 -32.36 12.18
CA ALA A 97 1.71 -33.11 13.41
C ALA A 97 2.44 -32.54 14.62
N GLU A 98 3.74 -32.22 14.48
CA GLU A 98 4.55 -31.59 15.53
C GLU A 98 3.99 -30.23 15.94
N LEU A 99 3.56 -29.39 14.98
CA LEU A 99 2.95 -28.09 15.26
C LEU A 99 1.65 -28.24 16.08
N ARG A 100 0.80 -29.22 15.72
CA ARG A 100 -0.42 -29.53 16.49
C ARG A 100 -0.11 -29.98 17.90
N GLU A 101 0.89 -30.84 18.07
CA GLU A 101 1.33 -31.35 19.38
C GLU A 101 1.85 -30.20 20.27
N ILE A 102 2.75 -29.37 19.77
CA ILE A 102 3.33 -28.23 20.53
C ILE A 102 2.24 -27.25 20.95
N THR A 103 1.31 -26.94 20.03
CA THR A 103 0.21 -26.02 20.33
C THR A 103 -0.83 -26.59 21.26
N ALA A 104 -1.05 -27.93 21.26
CA ALA A 104 -1.92 -28.61 22.24
C ALA A 104 -1.35 -28.60 23.66
N GLU A 105 -0.01 -28.65 23.82
CA GLU A 105 0.66 -28.49 25.11
C GLU A 105 0.41 -27.12 25.74
N CYS A 106 0.33 -26.06 24.93
CA CYS A 106 0.06 -24.69 25.40
C CYS A 106 -1.36 -24.53 26.00
N VAL A 107 -2.31 -25.43 25.71
CA VAL A 107 -3.69 -25.37 26.24
C VAL A 107 -3.78 -25.80 27.71
N ARG A 108 -2.85 -26.64 28.19
CA ARG A 108 -2.93 -27.27 29.51
C ARG A 108 -2.35 -26.46 30.65
N GLY A 109 -1.80 -25.28 30.41
CA GLY A 109 -1.11 -24.50 31.41
C GLY A 109 -0.84 -23.04 31.01
N ALA A 110 -0.08 -22.33 31.76
CA ALA A 110 0.29 -20.90 31.59
C ALA A 110 0.67 -20.50 30.15
N ALA A 111 0.79 -19.18 29.92
CA ALA A 111 1.26 -18.61 28.66
C ALA A 111 2.46 -19.37 28.08
N ALA A 112 2.49 -19.54 26.75
CA ALA A 112 3.55 -20.26 26.05
C ALA A 112 4.94 -19.71 26.43
N SER A 113 5.88 -20.62 26.78
CA SER A 113 7.25 -20.20 27.06
C SER A 113 7.90 -19.59 25.80
N ASP A 114 8.89 -18.72 25.97
CA ASP A 114 9.65 -18.15 24.85
C ASP A 114 10.28 -19.24 23.96
N ARG A 115 10.70 -20.36 24.50
CA ARG A 115 11.22 -21.52 23.74
C ARG A 115 10.11 -22.21 22.93
N THR A 116 8.93 -22.38 23.51
CA THR A 116 7.75 -22.92 22.80
C THR A 116 7.35 -21.98 21.65
N ARG A 117 7.33 -20.67 21.91
CA ARG A 117 7.07 -19.65 20.90
C ARG A 117 8.08 -19.70 19.75
N ALA A 118 9.38 -19.84 20.06
CA ALA A 118 10.42 -19.99 19.06
C ALA A 118 10.22 -21.22 18.17
N ARG A 119 9.84 -22.37 18.75
CA ARG A 119 9.59 -23.61 17.99
C ARG A 119 8.35 -23.48 17.09
N VAL A 120 7.26 -22.91 17.58
CA VAL A 120 6.03 -22.70 16.79
C VAL A 120 6.32 -21.78 15.62
N LEU A 121 6.97 -20.63 15.83
CA LEU A 121 7.26 -19.71 14.76
C LEU A 121 8.25 -20.27 13.73
N ALA A 122 9.23 -21.06 14.17
CA ALA A 122 10.20 -21.71 13.27
C ALA A 122 9.57 -22.71 12.29
N SER A 123 8.43 -23.31 12.63
CA SER A 123 7.77 -24.30 11.78
C SER A 123 7.36 -23.73 10.42
N GLY A 124 7.05 -22.42 10.34
CA GLY A 124 6.71 -21.75 9.08
C GLY A 124 7.84 -21.81 8.05
N GLU A 125 9.06 -21.50 8.47
CA GLU A 125 10.25 -21.57 7.60
C GLU A 125 10.60 -23.02 7.25
N LEU A 126 10.50 -23.94 8.19
CA LEU A 126 10.80 -25.36 7.96
C LEU A 126 9.86 -25.94 6.91
N MET A 127 8.55 -25.70 7.03
CA MET A 127 7.55 -26.17 6.08
C MET A 127 7.73 -25.54 4.69
N ALA A 128 7.97 -24.24 4.62
CA ALA A 128 8.13 -23.54 3.34
C ALA A 128 9.39 -23.99 2.60
N THR A 129 10.50 -24.20 3.33
CA THR A 129 11.79 -24.58 2.70
C THR A 129 11.82 -26.04 2.23
N ASP A 130 11.04 -26.96 2.82
CA ASP A 130 10.83 -28.30 2.26
C ASP A 130 10.20 -28.23 0.86
N LEU A 131 9.13 -27.47 0.73
CA LEU A 131 8.47 -27.26 -0.57
C LEU A 131 9.41 -26.61 -1.59
N GLY A 132 10.16 -25.59 -1.18
CA GLY A 132 11.10 -24.90 -2.06
C GLY A 132 12.21 -25.79 -2.60
N ALA A 133 12.86 -26.58 -1.74
CA ALA A 133 13.92 -27.49 -2.15
C ALA A 133 13.39 -28.56 -3.12
N ARG A 134 12.23 -29.13 -2.83
CA ARG A 134 11.60 -30.14 -3.70
C ARG A 134 11.16 -29.55 -5.03
N TYR A 135 10.66 -28.34 -5.06
CA TYR A 135 10.34 -27.69 -6.34
C TYR A 135 11.58 -27.45 -7.20
N LEU A 136 12.65 -26.88 -6.62
CA LEU A 136 13.89 -26.67 -7.38
C LEU A 136 14.45 -27.99 -7.92
N ALA A 137 14.39 -29.07 -7.13
CA ALA A 137 14.79 -30.40 -7.58
C ALA A 137 13.89 -30.90 -8.73
N SER A 138 12.56 -30.71 -8.64
CA SER A 138 11.60 -31.16 -9.65
C SER A 138 11.81 -30.49 -11.02
N VAL A 139 12.33 -29.25 -11.04
CA VAL A 139 12.65 -28.52 -12.27
C VAL A 139 14.11 -28.73 -12.73
N GLY A 140 14.82 -29.74 -12.19
CA GLY A 140 16.15 -30.17 -12.64
C GLY A 140 17.30 -29.33 -12.07
N ILE A 141 17.13 -28.64 -10.95
CA ILE A 141 18.23 -27.97 -10.24
C ILE A 141 18.78 -28.95 -9.19
N ASP A 142 20.10 -29.22 -9.25
CA ASP A 142 20.80 -30.01 -8.24
C ASP A 142 20.90 -29.21 -6.94
N VAL A 143 19.95 -29.43 -6.02
CA VAL A 143 19.75 -28.69 -4.77
C VAL A 143 19.67 -29.62 -3.58
N GLU A 144 20.26 -29.23 -2.47
CA GLU A 144 20.17 -29.92 -1.19
C GLU A 144 19.65 -28.99 -0.10
N TRP A 145 18.68 -29.49 0.67
CA TRP A 145 18.14 -28.78 1.84
C TRP A 145 19.08 -28.89 3.03
N ALA A 146 19.33 -27.79 3.74
CA ALA A 146 20.16 -27.74 4.94
C ALA A 146 19.47 -26.97 6.05
N ASP A 147 19.50 -27.52 7.27
CA ASP A 147 18.92 -26.89 8.46
C ASP A 147 19.79 -25.71 8.91
N ALA A 148 19.22 -24.52 8.95
CA ALA A 148 19.89 -23.29 9.39
C ALA A 148 20.43 -23.37 10.82
N ARG A 149 19.78 -24.15 11.69
CA ARG A 149 20.18 -24.35 13.10
C ARG A 149 21.54 -25.07 13.21
N GLY A 150 21.93 -25.83 12.20
CA GLY A 150 23.25 -26.43 12.10
C GLY A 150 24.36 -25.45 11.64
N MET A 151 23.98 -24.33 11.06
CA MET A 151 24.89 -23.35 10.45
C MET A 151 25.00 -22.04 11.24
N LEU A 152 23.94 -21.66 11.95
CA LEU A 152 23.86 -20.42 12.73
C LEU A 152 23.70 -20.71 14.21
N ARG A 153 24.65 -20.24 15.01
CA ARG A 153 24.62 -20.33 16.47
C ARG A 153 24.51 -18.96 17.10
N ALA A 154 23.59 -18.85 18.05
CA ALA A 154 23.41 -17.64 18.84
C ALA A 154 24.66 -17.37 19.69
N SER A 155 25.07 -16.11 19.76
CA SER A 155 26.11 -15.65 20.64
C SER A 155 25.56 -15.44 22.07
N GLU A 156 26.29 -15.91 23.08
CA GLU A 156 25.94 -15.64 24.48
C GLU A 156 26.07 -14.14 24.78
N ARG A 157 25.01 -13.53 25.27
CA ARG A 157 25.00 -12.16 25.77
C ARG A 157 24.88 -12.17 27.30
N HIS A 158 25.90 -11.74 28.00
CA HIS A 158 25.84 -11.50 29.43
C HIS A 158 24.86 -10.34 29.72
N GLY A 159 23.81 -10.60 30.51
CA GLY A 159 22.83 -9.60 30.96
C GLY A 159 21.67 -9.31 30.00
N ALA A 160 21.49 -10.06 28.89
CA ALA A 160 20.29 -9.97 28.09
C ALA A 160 19.11 -10.61 28.83
N ALA A 161 17.91 -9.99 28.75
CA ALA A 161 16.68 -10.61 29.22
C ALA A 161 16.49 -11.95 28.48
N ASN A 162 16.11 -13.02 29.18
CA ASN A 162 15.93 -14.37 28.64
C ASN A 162 15.10 -14.39 27.36
N LYS A 163 14.06 -13.56 27.29
CA LYS A 163 13.18 -13.41 26.10
C LYS A 163 13.96 -12.95 24.86
N ALA A 164 14.81 -11.94 24.98
CA ALA A 164 15.59 -11.43 23.84
C ALA A 164 16.61 -12.46 23.34
N ALA A 165 17.19 -13.25 24.23
CA ALA A 165 18.14 -14.31 23.88
C ALA A 165 17.48 -15.41 23.03
N VAL A 166 16.18 -15.68 23.22
CA VAL A 166 15.44 -16.73 22.50
C VAL A 166 14.73 -16.18 21.26
N LEU A 167 14.08 -15.00 21.34
CA LEU A 167 13.21 -14.48 20.30
C LEU A 167 13.84 -13.40 19.41
N SER A 168 15.01 -12.88 19.78
CA SER A 168 15.74 -11.86 19.00
C SER A 168 17.26 -12.06 19.13
N ALA A 169 17.70 -13.29 18.98
CA ALA A 169 19.10 -13.69 19.10
C ALA A 169 20.00 -13.00 18.05
N THR A 170 21.28 -12.91 18.37
CA THR A 170 22.34 -12.54 17.43
C THR A 170 23.28 -13.72 17.29
N CYS A 171 23.79 -13.96 16.07
CA CYS A 171 24.72 -15.06 15.81
C CYS A 171 26.14 -14.56 15.55
N VAL A 172 27.11 -15.44 15.78
CA VAL A 172 28.49 -15.24 15.32
C VAL A 172 28.51 -15.35 13.80
N PHE A 173 29.13 -14.38 13.12
CA PHE A 173 29.19 -14.33 11.65
C PHE A 173 30.62 -14.15 11.12
N SER A 174 31.64 -14.41 11.93
CA SER A 174 33.02 -14.49 11.45
C SER A 174 33.17 -15.58 10.38
N PRO A 175 34.08 -15.43 9.40
CA PRO A 175 34.34 -16.43 8.38
C PRO A 175 34.56 -17.83 8.98
N ASP A 176 33.93 -18.83 8.41
CA ASP A 176 33.86 -20.21 8.90
C ASP A 176 34.30 -21.17 7.78
N ALA A 177 35.58 -21.54 7.80
CA ALA A 177 36.19 -22.37 6.77
C ALA A 177 35.68 -23.84 6.81
N GLU A 178 35.27 -24.32 8.00
CA GLU A 178 34.76 -25.67 8.17
C GLU A 178 33.34 -25.74 7.56
N LEU A 179 32.48 -24.74 7.84
CA LEU A 179 31.18 -24.64 7.21
C LEU A 179 31.30 -24.50 5.69
N GLU A 180 32.22 -23.63 5.21
CA GLU A 180 32.44 -23.45 3.77
C GLU A 180 32.88 -24.76 3.10
N ALA A 181 33.80 -25.51 3.70
CA ALA A 181 34.25 -26.80 3.18
C ALA A 181 33.12 -27.84 3.23
N HIS A 182 32.38 -27.91 4.33
CA HIS A 182 31.25 -28.82 4.49
C HIS A 182 30.16 -28.59 3.40
N LEU A 183 29.73 -27.36 3.21
CA LEU A 183 28.73 -27.02 2.21
C LEU A 183 29.27 -27.17 0.77
N SER A 184 30.55 -26.93 0.55
CA SER A 184 31.18 -27.08 -0.74
C SER A 184 31.31 -28.53 -1.22
N ALA A 185 31.32 -29.50 -0.29
CA ALA A 185 31.29 -30.92 -0.58
C ALA A 185 29.89 -31.47 -0.96
N ARG A 186 28.83 -30.67 -0.74
CA ARG A 186 27.43 -30.99 -1.01
C ARG A 186 26.99 -30.48 -2.41
N ALA A 187 25.70 -30.50 -2.69
CA ALA A 187 25.13 -30.01 -3.95
C ALA A 187 25.57 -28.56 -4.29
N PRO A 188 25.64 -28.20 -5.59
CA PRO A 188 26.04 -26.86 -6.01
C PRO A 188 25.05 -25.75 -5.61
N VAL A 189 23.83 -26.11 -5.25
CA VAL A 189 22.81 -25.23 -4.68
C VAL A 189 22.42 -25.78 -3.31
N ILE A 190 22.48 -24.95 -2.30
CA ILE A 190 21.98 -25.26 -0.94
C ILE A 190 20.79 -24.37 -0.69
N LEU A 191 19.70 -24.95 -0.15
CA LEU A 191 18.52 -24.18 0.27
C LEU A 191 18.34 -24.34 1.78
N THR A 192 18.09 -23.22 2.48
CA THR A 192 17.98 -23.19 3.94
C THR A 192 16.96 -22.15 4.41
N GLN A 193 16.60 -22.24 5.68
CA GLN A 193 15.67 -21.33 6.34
C GLN A 193 16.36 -19.98 6.63
N GLY A 194 15.57 -18.90 6.52
CA GLY A 194 15.82 -17.66 7.20
C GLY A 194 15.31 -17.68 8.64
N PHE A 195 15.48 -16.60 9.40
CA PHE A 195 14.84 -16.30 10.67
C PHE A 195 15.26 -17.18 11.86
N ILE A 196 15.65 -18.44 11.68
CA ILE A 196 15.94 -19.40 12.74
C ILE A 196 17.45 -19.66 12.90
N ALA A 197 17.84 -20.00 14.13
CA ALA A 197 19.18 -20.41 14.54
C ALA A 197 19.10 -21.39 15.70
N SER A 198 20.23 -21.86 16.24
CA SER A 198 20.29 -22.64 17.49
C SER A 198 21.07 -21.89 18.57
N ASP A 199 20.75 -22.19 19.83
CA ASP A 199 21.57 -21.80 20.99
C ASP A 199 22.73 -22.78 21.24
N ALA A 200 23.46 -22.60 22.33
CA ALA A 200 24.57 -23.47 22.71
C ALA A 200 24.12 -24.90 23.07
N GLN A 201 22.87 -25.08 23.45
CA GLN A 201 22.26 -26.37 23.78
C GLN A 201 21.68 -27.07 22.54
N GLY A 202 21.63 -26.39 21.41
CA GLY A 202 21.04 -26.89 20.18
C GLY A 202 19.53 -26.58 20.07
N ASP A 203 18.94 -25.85 21.01
CA ASP A 203 17.55 -25.48 20.97
C ASP A 203 17.30 -24.34 19.96
N THR A 204 16.11 -24.36 19.37
CA THR A 204 15.70 -23.36 18.37
C THR A 204 15.57 -21.96 19.00
N VAL A 205 16.22 -20.98 18.38
CA VAL A 205 16.08 -19.56 18.68
C VAL A 205 15.75 -18.77 17.42
N LEU A 206 15.14 -17.60 17.57
CA LEU A 206 14.72 -16.73 16.48
C LEU A 206 15.64 -15.50 16.40
N LEU A 207 15.85 -14.99 15.20
CA LEU A 207 16.63 -13.77 14.99
C LEU A 207 15.78 -12.49 15.07
N GLY A 208 14.48 -12.62 15.38
CA GLY A 208 13.56 -11.51 15.52
C GLY A 208 13.16 -10.89 14.18
N ARG A 209 12.58 -9.68 14.22
CA ARG A 209 12.09 -8.98 13.03
C ARG A 209 13.22 -8.79 12.01
N GLY A 210 12.93 -9.02 10.72
CA GLY A 210 13.94 -9.03 9.66
C GLY A 210 14.93 -10.19 9.75
N GLY A 211 14.57 -11.26 10.47
CA GLY A 211 15.44 -12.39 10.77
C GLY A 211 15.95 -13.09 9.52
N SER A 212 15.17 -13.19 8.45
CA SER A 212 15.61 -13.85 7.21
C SER A 212 16.67 -13.06 6.46
N ASP A 213 16.58 -11.72 6.42
CA ASP A 213 17.62 -10.85 5.86
C ASP A 213 18.90 -10.98 6.70
N THR A 214 18.72 -11.01 8.02
CA THR A 214 19.82 -11.16 8.99
C THR A 214 20.50 -12.53 8.86
N SER A 215 19.73 -13.64 8.72
CA SER A 215 20.26 -14.98 8.47
C SER A 215 21.13 -15.02 7.21
N ALA A 216 20.61 -14.48 6.11
CA ALA A 216 21.31 -14.44 4.83
C ALA A 216 22.62 -13.64 4.94
N ALA A 217 22.61 -12.51 5.65
CA ALA A 217 23.81 -11.71 5.87
C ALA A 217 24.84 -12.44 6.75
N TYR A 218 24.42 -13.14 7.80
CA TYR A 218 25.31 -13.95 8.61
C TYR A 218 25.95 -15.08 7.80
N LEU A 219 25.14 -15.81 7.02
CA LEU A 219 25.63 -16.88 6.17
C LEU A 219 26.56 -16.37 5.06
N ALA A 220 26.23 -15.23 4.44
CA ALA A 220 27.10 -14.58 3.47
C ALA A 220 28.48 -14.25 4.09
N ALA A 221 28.49 -13.69 5.30
CA ALA A 221 29.72 -13.36 6.00
C ALA A 221 30.55 -14.61 6.37
N LYS A 222 29.90 -15.67 6.89
CA LYS A 222 30.55 -16.94 7.23
C LYS A 222 31.19 -17.61 6.01
N LEU A 223 30.51 -17.56 4.84
CA LEU A 223 30.99 -18.14 3.57
C LEU A 223 31.89 -17.20 2.76
N ARG A 224 32.13 -15.98 3.23
CA ARG A 224 32.88 -14.94 2.49
C ARG A 224 32.32 -14.77 1.08
N ALA A 225 30.97 -14.76 0.95
CA ALA A 225 30.28 -14.74 -0.33
C ALA A 225 30.75 -13.58 -1.23
N GLN A 226 30.71 -13.77 -2.53
CA GLN A 226 31.01 -12.72 -3.51
C GLN A 226 30.04 -11.54 -3.38
N ARG A 227 28.77 -11.85 -3.12
CA ARG A 227 27.70 -10.89 -2.87
C ARG A 227 26.53 -11.56 -2.16
N LEU A 228 25.71 -10.71 -1.51
CA LEU A 228 24.40 -11.06 -0.97
C LEU A 228 23.32 -10.39 -1.83
N GLU A 229 22.37 -11.15 -2.33
CA GLU A 229 21.23 -10.64 -3.11
C GLU A 229 19.94 -10.77 -2.27
N ILE A 230 19.27 -9.65 -2.02
CA ILE A 230 17.96 -9.58 -1.37
C ILE A 230 16.90 -9.43 -2.45
N TRP A 231 16.07 -10.43 -2.60
CA TRP A 231 14.96 -10.48 -3.55
C TRP A 231 13.65 -10.22 -2.82
N THR A 232 12.96 -9.16 -3.23
CA THR A 232 11.73 -8.65 -2.58
C THR A 232 10.67 -8.30 -3.63
N ASP A 233 9.63 -7.54 -3.26
CA ASP A 233 8.55 -7.07 -4.13
C ASP A 233 8.88 -5.78 -4.90
N VAL A 234 9.98 -5.11 -4.54
CA VAL A 234 10.45 -3.87 -5.19
C VAL A 234 11.87 -4.03 -5.73
N PRO A 235 12.24 -3.33 -6.85
CA PRO A 235 13.54 -3.53 -7.48
C PRO A 235 14.72 -2.98 -6.68
N GLY A 236 14.49 -2.14 -5.67
CA GLY A 236 15.56 -1.55 -4.89
C GLY A 236 15.08 -0.51 -3.89
N MET A 237 16.01 0.27 -3.37
CA MET A 237 15.74 1.43 -2.50
C MET A 237 15.47 2.65 -3.38
N PHE A 238 14.51 3.48 -2.97
CA PHE A 238 14.10 4.69 -3.69
C PHE A 238 14.39 5.94 -2.87
N SER A 239 14.49 7.08 -3.57
CA SER A 239 14.71 8.40 -2.95
C SER A 239 13.54 8.90 -2.08
N ALA A 240 12.35 8.33 -2.26
CA ALA A 240 11.18 8.44 -1.38
C ALA A 240 10.28 7.21 -1.63
N ASN A 241 9.14 7.12 -0.94
CA ASN A 241 8.18 6.05 -1.23
C ASN A 241 7.51 6.28 -2.60
N PRO A 242 7.75 5.44 -3.61
CA PRO A 242 7.23 5.67 -4.96
C PRO A 242 5.70 5.55 -5.06
N ARG A 243 5.03 4.99 -4.03
CA ARG A 243 3.56 4.92 -3.99
C ARG A 243 2.90 6.24 -3.61
N SER A 244 3.61 7.10 -2.88
CA SER A 244 3.13 8.43 -2.49
C SER A 244 3.86 9.55 -3.23
N THR A 245 5.09 9.32 -3.70
CA THR A 245 5.92 10.31 -4.39
C THR A 245 6.26 9.79 -5.79
N PRO A 246 5.48 10.10 -6.83
CA PRO A 246 5.67 9.57 -8.19
C PRO A 246 7.04 9.87 -8.81
N THR A 247 7.66 10.98 -8.40
CA THR A 247 9.00 11.40 -8.84
C THR A 247 10.15 10.68 -8.13
N ALA A 248 9.85 9.80 -7.16
CA ALA A 248 10.86 9.02 -6.45
C ALA A 248 11.69 8.15 -7.41
N ARG A 249 13.01 8.18 -7.25
CA ARG A 249 13.98 7.53 -8.14
C ARG A 249 14.65 6.35 -7.48
N LEU A 250 14.92 5.30 -8.25
CA LEU A 250 15.74 4.19 -7.80
C LEU A 250 17.13 4.69 -7.40
N LEU A 251 17.62 4.27 -6.26
CA LEU A 251 18.98 4.51 -5.81
C LEU A 251 19.87 3.37 -6.30
N ARG A 252 20.60 3.57 -7.40
CA ARG A 252 21.43 2.54 -8.03
C ARG A 252 22.58 2.08 -7.14
N ALA A 253 23.17 3.04 -6.41
CA ALA A 253 24.34 2.78 -5.59
C ALA A 253 24.26 3.56 -4.27
N LEU A 254 24.54 2.87 -3.17
CA LEU A 254 24.56 3.42 -1.82
C LEU A 254 25.81 2.92 -1.08
N ASP A 255 26.32 3.74 -0.18
CA ASP A 255 27.21 3.28 0.88
C ASP A 255 26.45 2.57 2.00
N TYR A 256 27.13 1.71 2.77
CA TYR A 256 26.48 0.97 3.87
C TYR A 256 25.89 1.88 4.95
N ASP A 257 26.53 3.01 5.26
CA ASP A 257 26.04 3.93 6.28
C ASP A 257 24.79 4.66 5.80
N GLU A 258 24.76 5.08 4.53
CA GLU A 258 23.56 5.66 3.89
C GLU A 258 22.41 4.66 3.84
N ALA A 259 22.68 3.44 3.41
CA ALA A 259 21.67 2.38 3.35
C ALA A 259 21.13 2.05 4.76
N GLN A 260 22.00 2.06 5.78
CA GLN A 260 21.62 1.88 7.18
C GLN A 260 20.66 2.99 7.65
N GLU A 261 20.97 4.25 7.34
CA GLU A 261 20.14 5.39 7.72
C GLU A 261 18.79 5.36 6.99
N ILE A 262 18.77 5.09 5.69
CA ILE A 262 17.52 4.98 4.92
C ILE A 262 16.65 3.85 5.48
N ALA A 263 17.22 2.68 5.74
CA ALA A 263 16.51 1.52 6.28
C ALA A 263 15.98 1.77 7.71
N SER A 264 16.74 2.51 8.54
CA SER A 264 16.36 2.84 9.91
C SER A 264 15.30 3.93 9.99
N ASN A 265 15.20 4.80 8.98
CA ASN A 265 14.27 5.92 8.93
C ASN A 265 12.96 5.65 8.18
N GLY A 266 12.60 4.38 7.91
CA GLY A 266 11.26 4.00 7.46
C GLY A 266 11.19 3.33 6.08
N ALA A 267 12.29 3.18 5.35
CA ALA A 267 12.30 2.40 4.12
C ALA A 267 12.23 0.90 4.44
N LYS A 268 11.09 0.27 4.18
CA LYS A 268 10.81 -1.14 4.54
C LYS A 268 11.44 -2.18 3.57
N VAL A 269 12.33 -1.76 2.68
CA VAL A 269 12.90 -2.63 1.63
C VAL A 269 13.98 -3.55 2.18
N LEU A 270 14.76 -3.08 3.17
CA LEU A 270 15.89 -3.78 3.76
C LEU A 270 15.84 -3.64 5.29
N HIS A 271 16.08 -4.73 6.00
CA HIS A 271 16.14 -4.64 7.45
C HIS A 271 17.54 -4.19 7.92
N PRO A 272 17.67 -3.15 8.78
CA PRO A 272 18.96 -2.58 9.18
C PRO A 272 19.96 -3.60 9.75
N ARG A 273 19.49 -4.63 10.44
CA ARG A 273 20.33 -5.66 11.08
C ARG A 273 21.16 -6.50 10.09
N CYS A 274 20.78 -6.58 8.82
CA CYS A 274 21.54 -7.34 7.81
C CYS A 274 22.74 -6.55 7.25
N ILE A 275 22.74 -5.22 7.38
CA ILE A 275 23.78 -4.35 6.81
C ILE A 275 25.10 -4.53 7.55
N LEU A 276 25.08 -4.62 8.88
CA LEU A 276 26.29 -4.72 9.68
C LEU A 276 27.19 -5.93 9.34
N PRO A 277 26.64 -7.18 9.23
CA PRO A 277 27.46 -8.32 8.83
C PRO A 277 28.03 -8.18 7.41
N ALA A 278 27.24 -7.70 6.45
CA ALA A 278 27.68 -7.47 5.08
C ALA A 278 28.80 -6.42 5.02
N ARG A 279 28.65 -5.31 5.74
CA ARG A 279 29.66 -4.25 5.88
C ARG A 279 30.97 -4.77 6.46
N GLN A 280 30.92 -5.47 7.60
CA GLN A 280 32.12 -5.98 8.27
C GLN A 280 32.85 -7.01 7.43
N ALA A 281 32.11 -7.84 6.70
CA ALA A 281 32.70 -8.82 5.77
C ALA A 281 33.05 -8.22 4.40
N ARG A 282 32.73 -6.94 4.13
CA ARG A 282 32.91 -6.24 2.86
C ARG A 282 32.22 -6.94 1.68
N ILE A 283 31.03 -7.46 1.91
CA ILE A 283 30.24 -8.19 0.91
C ILE A 283 29.23 -7.21 0.28
N PRO A 284 29.27 -6.96 -1.03
CA PRO A 284 28.27 -6.15 -1.71
C PRO A 284 26.87 -6.74 -1.51
N LEU A 285 25.91 -5.88 -1.17
CA LEU A 285 24.52 -6.23 -0.99
C LEU A 285 23.72 -5.68 -2.16
N HIS A 286 23.03 -6.55 -2.88
CA HIS A 286 22.21 -6.22 -4.03
C HIS A 286 20.72 -6.39 -3.67
N ILE A 287 19.86 -5.49 -4.14
CA ILE A 287 18.42 -5.55 -3.90
C ILE A 287 17.72 -5.60 -5.25
N TYR A 288 16.84 -6.59 -5.45
CA TYR A 288 16.14 -6.86 -6.71
C TYR A 288 14.67 -7.23 -6.48
N ALA A 289 13.85 -7.09 -7.52
CA ALA A 289 12.45 -7.54 -7.50
C ALA A 289 12.32 -8.98 -8.02
N THR A 290 11.66 -9.84 -7.24
CA THR A 290 11.45 -11.25 -7.61
C THR A 290 10.52 -11.40 -8.83
N HIS A 291 9.50 -10.54 -8.94
CA HIS A 291 8.53 -10.61 -10.05
C HIS A 291 9.07 -10.06 -11.38
N THR A 292 10.09 -9.19 -11.31
CA THR A 292 10.71 -8.55 -12.48
C THR A 292 12.24 -8.63 -12.41
N PRO A 293 12.83 -9.83 -12.46
CA PRO A 293 14.27 -10.04 -12.21
C PRO A 293 15.19 -9.36 -13.23
N GLN A 294 14.67 -8.92 -14.37
CA GLN A 294 15.38 -8.19 -15.40
C GLN A 294 15.58 -6.70 -15.11
N LEU A 295 14.85 -6.15 -14.14
CA LEU A 295 15.01 -4.73 -13.80
C LEU A 295 16.32 -4.49 -13.05
N GLU A 296 16.88 -3.30 -13.24
CA GLU A 296 18.01 -2.86 -12.43
C GLU A 296 17.59 -2.71 -10.97
N GLY A 297 18.56 -2.86 -10.06
CA GLY A 297 18.34 -2.81 -8.62
C GLY A 297 19.26 -1.82 -7.92
N THR A 298 19.29 -1.91 -6.59
CA THR A 298 20.20 -1.13 -5.74
C THR A 298 21.41 -1.98 -5.34
N VAL A 299 22.60 -1.40 -5.43
CA VAL A 299 23.84 -2.01 -4.93
C VAL A 299 24.36 -1.21 -3.73
N VAL A 300 24.54 -1.88 -2.59
CA VAL A 300 25.12 -1.31 -1.38
C VAL A 300 26.54 -1.84 -1.23
N SER A 301 27.54 -0.95 -1.26
CA SER A 301 28.95 -1.33 -1.15
C SER A 301 29.81 -0.16 -0.65
N TYR A 302 31.06 -0.39 -0.31
CA TYR A 302 31.99 0.70 0.03
C TYR A 302 32.28 1.66 -1.12
N GLU A 303 32.12 1.22 -2.37
CA GLU A 303 32.36 2.01 -3.56
C GLU A 303 31.09 2.74 -4.06
N GLY A 304 29.93 2.45 -3.44
CA GLY A 304 28.62 2.96 -3.86
C GLY A 304 28.32 4.40 -3.44
N GLY A 305 29.20 5.04 -2.65
CA GLY A 305 29.00 6.39 -2.15
C GLY A 305 29.56 7.46 -3.10
N ASP A 306 28.72 8.41 -3.53
CA ASP A 306 29.19 9.68 -4.06
C ASP A 306 29.71 10.55 -2.90
N ALA A 307 30.93 11.09 -3.03
CA ALA A 307 31.57 11.90 -1.98
C ALA A 307 30.97 13.32 -1.85
N GLY A 308 30.05 13.70 -2.75
CA GLY A 308 29.43 15.03 -2.75
C GLY A 308 28.41 15.22 -1.61
N ALA A 309 28.24 16.47 -1.16
CA ALA A 309 27.17 16.84 -0.24
C ALA A 309 25.81 16.76 -0.92
N LYS A 310 24.95 15.81 -0.52
CA LYS A 310 23.70 15.56 -1.23
C LYS A 310 22.68 14.81 -0.36
N VAL A 311 21.40 15.20 -0.49
CA VAL A 311 20.28 14.38 -0.07
C VAL A 311 20.06 13.30 -1.13
N LYS A 312 19.98 12.04 -0.70
CA LYS A 312 19.72 10.88 -1.57
C LYS A 312 18.31 10.33 -1.38
N ALA A 313 17.81 10.40 -0.14
CA ALA A 313 16.46 9.93 0.17
C ALA A 313 15.77 10.83 1.19
N ILE A 314 14.45 10.85 1.11
CA ILE A 314 13.56 11.45 2.11
C ILE A 314 12.62 10.36 2.61
N CYS A 315 12.77 10.05 3.89
CA CYS A 315 12.07 8.95 4.54
C CYS A 315 11.00 9.49 5.49
N ILE A 316 9.91 8.75 5.65
CA ILE A 316 8.84 9.09 6.59
C ILE A 316 8.50 7.88 7.47
N ARG A 317 8.32 8.14 8.78
CA ARG A 317 7.71 7.19 9.73
C ARG A 317 6.51 7.84 10.37
N LYS A 318 5.37 7.14 10.36
CA LYS A 318 4.09 7.60 10.92
C LYS A 318 3.78 6.94 12.26
N GLY A 319 2.79 7.49 12.97
CA GLY A 319 2.33 6.96 14.26
C GLY A 319 3.28 7.28 15.42
N ILE A 320 4.23 8.16 15.24
CA ILE A 320 5.19 8.54 16.29
C ILE A 320 4.45 9.25 17.44
N THR A 321 4.72 8.82 18.65
CA THR A 321 4.25 9.51 19.86
C THR A 321 5.43 10.24 20.50
N LEU A 322 5.27 11.54 20.77
CA LEU A 322 6.26 12.32 21.51
C LEU A 322 5.85 12.41 22.97
N ILE A 323 6.83 12.29 23.85
CA ILE A 323 6.70 12.55 25.29
C ILE A 323 7.62 13.72 25.64
N ALA A 324 7.02 14.85 25.94
CA ALA A 324 7.72 16.04 26.39
C ALA A 324 7.73 16.10 27.93
N LEU A 325 8.93 16.20 28.50
CA LEU A 325 9.21 16.25 29.93
C LEU A 325 9.66 17.66 30.28
N ASP A 326 8.80 18.43 30.95
CA ASP A 326 9.08 19.80 31.37
C ASP A 326 9.49 19.84 32.85
N SER A 327 10.72 20.25 33.13
CA SER A 327 11.20 20.43 34.50
C SER A 327 12.04 21.70 34.63
N PRO A 328 11.47 22.77 35.18
CA PRO A 328 12.24 24.00 35.46
C PRO A 328 13.44 23.77 36.40
N GLY A 329 13.42 22.67 37.18
CA GLY A 329 14.47 22.29 38.10
C GLY A 329 15.59 21.45 37.48
N MET A 330 15.48 21.06 36.19
CA MET A 330 16.44 20.20 35.53
C MET A 330 17.83 20.85 35.39
N TRP A 331 17.87 22.18 35.33
CA TRP A 331 19.13 22.91 35.26
C TRP A 331 19.98 22.65 36.53
N HIS A 332 21.19 22.18 36.34
CA HIS A 332 22.11 21.73 37.39
C HIS A 332 21.67 20.52 38.23
N GLN A 333 20.56 19.85 37.88
CA GLN A 333 20.16 18.60 38.55
C GLN A 333 20.93 17.43 37.96
N VAL A 334 21.91 16.92 38.72
CA VAL A 334 22.70 15.74 38.33
C VAL A 334 21.81 14.51 38.38
N GLY A 335 21.73 13.75 37.24
CA GLY A 335 21.02 12.48 37.17
C GLY A 335 19.63 12.52 36.61
N PHE A 336 18.99 13.67 36.39
CA PHE A 336 17.59 13.78 35.88
C PHE A 336 17.37 12.91 34.63
N LEU A 337 18.26 13.01 33.63
CA LEU A 337 18.13 12.20 32.40
C LEU A 337 18.25 10.70 32.70
N ALA A 338 19.14 10.31 33.63
CA ALA A 338 19.28 8.90 34.00
C ALA A 338 18.00 8.36 34.65
N ASP A 339 17.39 9.13 35.56
CA ASP A 339 16.17 8.76 36.25
C ASP A 339 14.99 8.67 35.25
N ALA A 340 14.84 9.64 34.35
CA ALA A 340 13.80 9.66 33.32
C ALA A 340 13.95 8.44 32.37
N PHE A 341 15.15 8.19 31.82
CA PHE A 341 15.38 7.05 30.93
C PHE A 341 15.31 5.69 31.64
N GLN A 342 15.56 5.63 32.94
CA GLN A 342 15.34 4.40 33.73
C GLN A 342 13.86 4.03 33.75
N ILE A 343 12.94 4.99 33.87
CA ILE A 343 11.49 4.75 33.81
C ILE A 343 11.09 4.19 32.44
N PHE A 344 11.56 4.76 31.32
CA PHE A 344 11.31 4.18 29.98
C PHE A 344 11.80 2.75 29.88
N LYS A 345 12.97 2.45 30.42
CA LYS A 345 13.53 1.08 30.44
C LYS A 345 12.68 0.13 31.28
N GLU A 346 12.18 0.54 32.45
CA GLU A 346 11.34 -0.27 33.33
C GLU A 346 10.01 -0.63 32.68
N HIS A 347 9.45 0.28 31.88
CA HIS A 347 8.27 0.04 31.05
C HIS A 347 8.59 -0.69 29.72
N GLY A 348 9.87 -1.07 29.48
CA GLY A 348 10.27 -1.77 28.26
C GLY A 348 10.20 -0.93 26.99
N MET A 349 10.20 0.39 27.11
CA MET A 349 10.10 1.32 25.98
C MET A 349 11.46 1.59 25.33
N SER A 350 11.50 1.54 24.01
CA SER A 350 12.64 1.96 23.19
C SER A 350 12.45 3.41 22.75
N VAL A 351 13.40 4.27 23.10
CA VAL A 351 13.41 5.68 22.70
C VAL A 351 14.24 5.85 21.42
N ASP A 352 13.70 6.52 20.40
CA ASP A 352 14.37 6.68 19.11
C ASP A 352 15.08 8.02 18.96
N LEU A 353 14.33 9.12 19.10
CA LEU A 353 14.84 10.47 18.99
C LEU A 353 14.77 11.17 20.35
N VAL A 354 15.78 11.97 20.64
CA VAL A 354 15.85 12.76 21.87
C VAL A 354 16.30 14.17 21.53
N SER A 355 15.54 15.15 22.02
CA SER A 355 15.93 16.56 22.01
C SER A 355 15.91 17.08 23.43
N THR A 356 16.94 17.81 23.81
CA THR A 356 17.07 18.35 25.16
C THR A 356 17.35 19.85 25.12
N SER A 357 16.74 20.58 26.06
CA SER A 357 17.07 21.96 26.42
C SER A 357 17.38 22.02 27.91
N GLU A 358 17.57 23.20 28.44
CA GLU A 358 17.83 23.38 29.88
C GLU A 358 16.64 23.05 30.77
N THR A 359 15.42 23.04 30.23
CA THR A 359 14.17 22.85 30.99
C THR A 359 13.23 21.81 30.40
N ASN A 360 13.55 21.28 29.21
CA ASN A 360 12.71 20.32 28.50
C ASN A 360 13.52 19.18 27.91
N VAL A 361 12.96 17.98 28.01
CA VAL A 361 13.42 16.80 27.27
C VAL A 361 12.25 16.25 26.49
N THR A 362 12.37 16.20 25.17
CA THR A 362 11.36 15.56 24.32
C THR A 362 11.92 14.29 23.70
N VAL A 363 11.21 13.16 23.87
CA VAL A 363 11.58 11.86 23.32
C VAL A 363 10.51 11.37 22.36
N SER A 364 10.92 10.60 21.34
CA SER A 364 9.98 9.93 20.43
C SER A 364 9.89 8.44 20.71
N LEU A 365 8.68 7.90 20.61
CA LEU A 365 8.36 6.47 20.67
C LEU A 365 7.77 6.04 19.33
N ASP A 366 8.49 5.13 18.65
CA ASP A 366 8.01 4.53 17.39
C ASP A 366 7.12 3.31 17.70
N PRO A 367 5.88 3.24 17.21
CA PRO A 367 5.00 2.09 17.40
C PRO A 367 5.54 0.80 16.78
N ALA A 368 6.46 0.89 15.82
CA ALA A 368 7.13 -0.29 15.26
C ALA A 368 8.08 -1.00 16.25
N ALA A 369 8.63 -0.23 17.21
CA ALA A 369 9.53 -0.74 18.24
C ALA A 369 8.85 -0.91 19.61
N ASN A 370 7.71 -0.26 19.84
CA ASN A 370 7.02 -0.19 21.12
C ASN A 370 5.58 -0.67 21.03
N CYS A 371 5.10 -1.40 22.03
CA CYS A 371 3.68 -1.63 22.23
C CYS A 371 3.10 -0.40 22.95
N LEU A 372 2.45 0.50 22.20
CA LEU A 372 1.88 1.76 22.74
C LEU A 372 0.38 1.60 22.99
N ASP A 373 -0.03 0.61 23.80
CA ASP A 373 -1.41 0.53 24.25
C ASP A 373 -1.74 1.61 25.31
N GLY A 374 -3.03 1.99 25.37
CA GLY A 374 -3.47 3.07 26.24
C GLY A 374 -3.10 2.86 27.73
N PRO A 375 -3.31 1.65 28.30
CA PRO A 375 -2.94 1.36 29.70
C PRO A 375 -1.43 1.50 29.97
N LEU A 376 -0.58 0.99 29.10
CA LEU A 376 0.88 1.03 29.28
C LEU A 376 1.41 2.47 29.15
N LEU A 377 0.89 3.23 28.18
CA LEU A 377 1.22 4.64 28.01
C LEU A 377 0.78 5.47 29.24
N ALA A 378 -0.42 5.22 29.78
CA ALA A 378 -0.91 5.89 30.98
C ALA A 378 -0.05 5.58 32.21
N ALA A 379 0.39 4.31 32.37
CA ALA A 379 1.29 3.92 33.44
C ALA A 379 2.65 4.62 33.33
N LEU A 380 3.24 4.65 32.11
CA LEU A 380 4.49 5.36 31.85
C LEU A 380 4.39 6.84 32.20
N VAL A 381 3.31 7.52 31.76
CA VAL A 381 3.06 8.94 32.06
C VAL A 381 2.96 9.16 33.58
N THR A 382 2.21 8.32 34.29
CA THR A 382 2.04 8.42 35.75
C THR A 382 3.38 8.32 36.50
N ASP A 383 4.27 7.44 36.07
CA ASP A 383 5.59 7.30 36.71
C ASP A 383 6.52 8.47 36.36
N LEU A 384 6.48 8.98 35.13
CA LEU A 384 7.24 10.16 34.72
C LEU A 384 6.74 11.45 35.42
N GLU A 385 5.43 11.56 35.69
CA GLU A 385 4.85 12.73 36.42
C GLU A 385 5.36 12.86 37.85
N ARG A 386 5.96 11.81 38.41
CA ARG A 386 6.64 11.89 39.71
C ARG A 386 7.94 12.71 39.64
N LEU A 387 8.54 12.84 38.45
CA LEU A 387 9.79 13.58 38.24
C LEU A 387 9.58 14.98 37.69
N CYS A 388 8.59 15.14 36.78
CA CYS A 388 8.41 16.37 36.02
C CYS A 388 6.98 16.46 35.46
N ARG A 389 6.66 17.60 34.83
CA ARG A 389 5.41 17.72 34.04
C ARG A 389 5.58 16.96 32.73
N VAL A 390 4.58 16.13 32.39
CA VAL A 390 4.57 15.31 31.18
C VAL A 390 3.49 15.78 30.21
N GLN A 391 3.85 15.89 28.93
CA GLN A 391 2.90 16.11 27.84
C GLN A 391 3.09 15.04 26.77
N VAL A 392 1.99 14.36 26.39
CA VAL A 392 1.96 13.41 25.28
C VAL A 392 1.46 14.14 24.04
N ILE A 393 2.19 14.05 22.93
CA ILE A 393 1.87 14.69 21.65
C ILE A 393 1.86 13.60 20.57
N GLY A 394 0.77 13.51 19.81
CA GLY A 394 0.62 12.57 18.72
C GLY A 394 -0.82 12.40 18.22
N PRO A 395 -1.01 11.71 17.10
CA PRO A 395 0.03 11.07 16.30
C PRO A 395 0.88 12.05 15.49
N CYS A 396 2.18 11.78 15.40
CA CYS A 396 3.16 12.55 14.65
C CYS A 396 3.83 11.71 13.55
N ALA A 397 4.46 12.40 12.59
CA ALA A 397 5.34 11.79 11.61
C ALA A 397 6.77 12.33 11.75
N SER A 398 7.78 11.45 11.69
CA SER A 398 9.16 11.86 11.51
C SER A 398 9.53 11.84 10.03
N VAL A 399 10.02 12.97 9.51
CA VAL A 399 10.50 13.13 8.13
C VAL A 399 12.02 13.33 8.20
N SER A 400 12.77 12.41 7.56
CA SER A 400 14.24 12.38 7.61
C SER A 400 14.84 12.59 6.24
N LEU A 401 15.67 13.62 6.09
CA LEU A 401 16.55 13.81 4.93
C LEU A 401 17.79 12.94 5.15
N VAL A 402 18.05 12.02 4.23
CA VAL A 402 19.18 11.07 4.34
C VAL A 402 20.15 11.26 3.17
N GLY A 403 21.43 11.32 3.46
CA GLY A 403 22.48 11.48 2.46
C GLY A 403 23.85 11.69 3.10
N ARG A 404 24.77 12.35 2.42
CA ARG A 404 26.10 12.68 2.96
C ARG A 404 26.33 14.18 3.07
N ASN A 405 27.08 14.57 4.09
CA ASN A 405 27.45 15.97 4.34
C ASN A 405 26.21 16.87 4.37
N ILE A 406 25.15 16.44 5.03
CA ILE A 406 23.85 17.14 5.08
C ILE A 406 24.01 18.58 5.59
N ARG A 407 24.95 18.82 6.55
CA ARG A 407 25.22 20.16 7.05
C ARG A 407 25.69 21.12 5.96
N ALA A 408 26.42 20.63 4.99
CA ALA A 408 26.92 21.47 3.89
C ALA A 408 25.81 22.00 2.97
N ILE A 409 24.64 21.37 2.98
CA ILE A 409 23.48 21.76 2.16
C ILE A 409 22.35 22.41 2.96
N LEU A 410 22.51 22.61 4.28
CA LEU A 410 21.48 23.25 5.12
C LEU A 410 21.13 24.67 4.60
N HIS A 411 22.07 25.37 3.95
CA HIS A 411 21.78 26.67 3.32
C HIS A 411 20.75 26.57 2.17
N ARG A 412 20.64 25.42 1.50
CA ARG A 412 19.61 25.17 0.48
C ARG A 412 18.23 24.83 1.08
N LEU A 413 18.20 24.53 2.38
CA LEU A 413 16.97 24.37 3.11
C LEU A 413 16.28 25.70 3.44
N GLY A 414 16.92 26.86 3.11
CA GLY A 414 16.29 28.17 3.24
C GLY A 414 14.91 28.18 2.55
N ASP A 415 14.86 27.73 1.29
CA ASP A 415 13.62 27.60 0.53
C ASP A 415 12.69 26.51 1.14
N ALA A 416 13.26 25.46 1.73
CA ALA A 416 12.48 24.43 2.44
C ALA A 416 11.93 24.94 3.78
N PHE A 417 12.60 25.88 4.46
CA PHE A 417 12.06 26.48 5.68
C PHE A 417 10.83 27.36 5.42
N GLU A 418 10.66 27.88 4.22
CA GLU A 418 9.40 28.55 3.83
C GLU A 418 8.23 27.56 3.81
N LEU A 419 8.44 26.29 3.45
CA LEU A 419 7.44 25.22 3.51
C LEU A 419 6.99 24.94 4.95
N PHE A 420 7.86 25.21 5.93
CA PHE A 420 7.54 25.02 7.34
C PHE A 420 6.82 26.22 7.98
N ALA A 421 6.67 27.35 7.30
CA ALA A 421 6.05 28.55 7.87
C ALA A 421 4.61 28.33 8.32
N GLU A 422 3.92 27.38 7.70
CA GLU A 422 2.55 26.97 8.02
C GLU A 422 2.46 25.69 8.86
N GLN A 423 3.61 25.08 9.20
CA GLN A 423 3.66 23.76 9.83
C GLN A 423 4.23 23.84 11.25
N LYS A 424 3.65 23.05 12.16
CA LYS A 424 4.18 22.93 13.51
C LYS A 424 5.27 21.87 13.57
N ILE A 425 6.51 22.30 13.77
CA ILE A 425 7.63 21.39 14.02
C ILE A 425 7.75 21.18 15.52
N TYR A 426 7.63 19.92 15.97
CA TYR A 426 7.75 19.54 17.38
C TYR A 426 9.17 19.24 17.82
N LEU A 427 9.99 18.67 16.91
CA LEU A 427 11.35 18.27 17.21
C LEU A 427 12.18 18.33 15.93
N VAL A 428 13.41 18.79 16.06
CA VAL A 428 14.44 18.74 15.01
C VAL A 428 15.65 18.05 15.59
N THR A 429 16.22 17.12 14.84
CA THR A 429 17.46 16.44 15.27
C THR A 429 18.40 16.21 14.10
N GLN A 430 19.69 16.24 14.40
CA GLN A 430 20.76 15.93 13.47
C GLN A 430 21.79 15.04 14.16
N ALA A 431 22.14 13.93 13.52
CA ALA A 431 23.19 13.05 14.02
C ALA A 431 24.58 13.61 13.73
N ALA A 432 25.55 13.34 14.62
CA ALA A 432 26.93 13.79 14.47
C ALA A 432 27.67 13.17 13.26
N ASN A 433 27.16 12.04 12.74
CA ASN A 433 27.69 11.37 11.54
C ASN A 433 27.39 12.12 10.23
N ASP A 434 26.58 13.19 10.29
CA ASP A 434 26.22 14.05 9.16
C ASP A 434 25.51 13.34 7.99
N LEU A 435 24.78 12.25 8.31
CA LEU A 435 24.07 11.41 7.35
C LEU A 435 22.57 11.68 7.32
N ASN A 436 22.00 12.28 8.36
CA ASN A 436 20.57 12.57 8.42
C ASN A 436 20.27 13.93 9.06
N PHE A 437 19.10 14.43 8.72
CA PHE A 437 18.46 15.57 9.36
C PHE A 437 16.96 15.29 9.44
N THR A 438 16.41 15.24 10.66
CA THR A 438 15.06 14.74 10.91
C THR A 438 14.19 15.82 11.55
N PHE A 439 12.98 15.96 11.03
CA PHE A 439 11.89 16.77 11.58
C PHE A 439 10.79 15.88 12.11
N VAL A 440 10.13 16.28 13.19
CA VAL A 440 8.89 15.66 13.64
C VAL A 440 7.76 16.69 13.54
N VAL A 441 6.73 16.34 12.78
CA VAL A 441 5.58 17.18 12.44
C VAL A 441 4.26 16.43 12.74
N ASP A 442 3.12 17.08 12.60
CA ASP A 442 1.83 16.39 12.64
C ASP A 442 1.75 15.33 11.53
N GLU A 443 1.19 14.16 11.85
CA GLU A 443 1.17 13.02 10.92
C GLU A 443 0.48 13.34 9.59
N ASN A 444 -0.59 14.12 9.62
CA ASN A 444 -1.35 14.52 8.43
C ASN A 444 -0.57 15.42 7.45
N GLN A 445 0.51 16.07 7.92
CA GLN A 445 1.35 16.95 7.12
C GLN A 445 2.58 16.23 6.54
N GLY A 446 2.92 15.07 7.09
CA GLY A 446 4.18 14.37 6.80
C GLY A 446 4.36 13.98 5.33
N GLU A 447 3.34 13.45 4.67
CA GLU A 447 3.44 13.02 3.25
C GLU A 447 3.60 14.21 2.32
N ARG A 448 2.81 15.27 2.51
CA ARG A 448 2.93 16.49 1.73
C ARG A 448 4.33 17.11 1.85
N LEU A 449 4.86 17.14 3.07
CA LEU A 449 6.21 17.62 3.32
C LEU A 449 7.27 16.79 2.58
N VAL A 450 7.12 15.47 2.54
CA VAL A 450 8.01 14.59 1.76
C VAL A 450 7.98 14.93 0.28
N GLU A 451 6.80 15.12 -0.32
CA GLU A 451 6.65 15.47 -1.73
C GLU A 451 7.33 16.81 -2.06
N GLU A 452 7.04 17.85 -1.28
CA GLU A 452 7.59 19.19 -1.46
C GLU A 452 9.12 19.21 -1.30
N LEU A 453 9.65 18.55 -0.26
CA LEU A 453 11.09 18.43 -0.04
C LEU A 453 11.77 17.61 -1.13
N HIS A 454 11.11 16.56 -1.65
CA HIS A 454 11.63 15.73 -2.71
C HIS A 454 11.78 16.51 -4.00
N GLU A 455 10.78 17.27 -4.41
CA GLU A 455 10.84 18.15 -5.60
C GLU A 455 11.95 19.22 -5.49
N LEU A 456 12.14 19.72 -4.27
CA LEU A 456 13.15 20.75 -4.02
C LEU A 456 14.58 20.20 -4.03
N LEU A 457 14.83 19.06 -3.36
CA LEU A 457 16.15 18.56 -2.99
C LEU A 457 16.66 17.42 -3.89
N ILE A 458 15.78 16.60 -4.46
CA ILE A 458 16.15 15.45 -5.28
C ILE A 458 16.00 15.81 -6.76
N ARG A 459 17.01 16.45 -7.30
CA ARG A 459 17.03 16.83 -8.72
C ARG A 459 18.08 16.00 -9.46
N PRO A 460 17.74 15.38 -10.61
CA PRO A 460 18.74 14.67 -11.42
C PRO A 460 19.76 15.69 -11.99
N VAL A 461 21.02 15.31 -11.92
CA VAL A 461 22.13 16.07 -12.51
C VAL A 461 22.70 15.24 -13.67
N ALA A 462 23.03 15.91 -14.77
CA ALA A 462 23.62 15.26 -15.94
C ALA A 462 24.85 14.42 -15.57
N GLY A 463 24.87 13.14 -15.98
CA GLY A 463 25.97 12.23 -15.69
C GLY A 463 25.94 11.59 -14.31
N GLU A 464 24.90 11.77 -13.53
CA GLU A 464 24.77 11.18 -12.21
C GLU A 464 24.56 9.67 -12.28
N ARG A 465 25.34 8.91 -11.48
CA ARG A 465 25.29 7.44 -11.43
C ARG A 465 24.42 6.89 -10.29
N VAL A 466 24.08 7.70 -9.31
CA VAL A 466 23.38 7.27 -8.09
C VAL A 466 21.87 7.24 -8.27
N LEU A 467 21.29 8.31 -8.83
CA LEU A 467 19.86 8.38 -9.10
C LEU A 467 19.52 7.69 -10.42
N GLY A 468 18.75 6.63 -10.32
CA GLY A 468 18.23 5.87 -11.44
C GLY A 468 16.90 6.40 -11.96
N PRO A 469 16.18 5.56 -12.72
CA PRO A 469 14.84 5.87 -13.22
C PRO A 469 13.82 6.02 -12.09
N THR A 470 12.71 6.68 -12.38
CA THR A 470 11.54 6.68 -11.50
C THR A 470 10.84 5.32 -11.52
N TRP A 471 9.90 5.10 -10.58
CA TRP A 471 9.08 3.90 -10.57
C TRP A 471 8.37 3.69 -11.91
N GLU A 472 7.79 4.72 -12.47
CA GLU A 472 7.09 4.65 -13.76
C GLU A 472 8.02 4.31 -14.91
N GLN A 473 9.22 4.89 -14.95
CA GLN A 473 10.24 4.58 -15.95
C GLN A 473 10.71 3.11 -15.88
N LEU A 474 10.80 2.53 -14.66
CA LEU A 474 11.21 1.13 -14.47
C LEU A 474 10.18 0.13 -14.99
N PHE A 475 8.90 0.44 -14.80
CA PHE A 475 7.80 -0.44 -15.16
C PHE A 475 7.10 -0.05 -16.47
N ALA A 476 7.55 1.01 -17.14
CA ALA A 476 7.10 1.35 -18.48
C ALA A 476 7.44 0.18 -19.42
N ARG A 477 6.43 -0.62 -19.77
CA ARG A 477 6.56 -1.59 -20.85
C ARG A 477 6.35 -0.86 -22.17
N PRO A 478 7.06 -1.25 -23.24
CA PRO A 478 6.58 -0.91 -24.58
C PRO A 478 5.14 -1.45 -24.68
N SER A 479 4.21 -0.56 -24.91
CA SER A 479 2.79 -0.83 -24.95
C SER A 479 2.45 -1.94 -25.96
N GLY A 480 2.18 -3.15 -25.49
CA GLY A 480 2.09 -4.30 -26.39
C GLY A 480 0.94 -5.28 -26.17
N GLY A 481 0.14 -5.20 -25.12
CA GLY A 481 -0.81 -6.27 -24.80
C GLY A 481 -2.28 -5.86 -24.62
N HIS A 482 -2.59 -4.90 -23.78
CA HIS A 482 -3.97 -4.46 -23.51
C HIS A 482 -4.43 -3.36 -24.47
N GLU A 483 -3.49 -2.54 -24.95
CA GLU A 483 -3.77 -1.43 -25.85
C GLU A 483 -4.25 -1.86 -27.25
N ALA A 484 -3.94 -3.06 -27.70
CA ALA A 484 -4.29 -3.54 -29.04
C ALA A 484 -5.82 -3.61 -29.31
N ARG A 485 -6.66 -3.59 -28.26
CA ARG A 485 -8.11 -3.67 -28.35
C ARG A 485 -8.85 -2.44 -27.80
N ALA A 486 -8.14 -1.38 -27.45
CA ALA A 486 -8.77 -0.16 -26.93
C ALA A 486 -9.58 0.52 -28.03
N TRP A 487 -10.86 0.86 -27.75
CA TRP A 487 -11.80 1.46 -28.70
C TRP A 487 -11.24 2.73 -29.38
N TRP A 488 -10.46 3.54 -28.66
CA TRP A 488 -9.87 4.78 -29.18
C TRP A 488 -8.79 4.55 -30.24
N ARG A 489 -8.20 3.34 -30.32
CA ARG A 489 -7.31 2.96 -31.43
C ARG A 489 -8.11 2.67 -32.70
N GLU A 490 -9.22 1.98 -32.57
CA GLU A 490 -10.12 1.67 -33.69
C GLU A 490 -10.78 2.93 -34.23
N LYS A 491 -11.20 3.85 -33.35
CA LYS A 491 -11.85 5.13 -33.69
C LYS A 491 -10.86 6.30 -33.82
N ARG A 492 -9.53 6.04 -34.01
CA ARG A 492 -8.50 7.08 -34.10
C ARG A 492 -8.84 8.20 -35.07
N SER A 493 -9.32 7.87 -36.30
CA SER A 493 -9.65 8.86 -37.32
C SER A 493 -10.74 9.81 -36.84
N GLU A 494 -11.82 9.24 -36.27
CA GLU A 494 -12.96 10.00 -35.73
C GLU A 494 -12.53 10.92 -34.56
N LEU A 495 -11.63 10.44 -33.69
CA LEU A 495 -11.08 11.25 -32.60
C LEU A 495 -10.25 12.43 -33.13
N LEU A 496 -9.45 12.22 -34.17
CA LEU A 496 -8.70 13.31 -34.81
C LEU A 496 -9.63 14.30 -35.52
N ASP A 497 -10.74 13.84 -36.13
CA ASP A 497 -11.74 14.70 -36.75
C ASP A 497 -12.45 15.56 -35.70
N VAL A 498 -12.76 15.02 -34.51
CA VAL A 498 -13.28 15.82 -33.38
C VAL A 498 -12.33 16.96 -33.01
N MET A 499 -11.03 16.74 -33.14
CA MET A 499 -10.00 17.74 -32.82
C MET A 499 -9.67 18.70 -33.97
N ALA A 500 -10.29 18.58 -35.14
CA ALA A 500 -9.98 19.45 -36.29
C ALA A 500 -10.16 20.94 -35.96
N GLU A 501 -11.20 21.29 -35.21
CA GLU A 501 -11.54 22.66 -34.83
C GLU A 501 -11.48 22.92 -33.31
N LYS A 502 -10.92 21.99 -32.55
CA LYS A 502 -10.86 22.06 -31.06
C LYS A 502 -9.43 21.92 -30.59
N ASP A 503 -9.12 22.61 -29.50
CA ASP A 503 -7.83 22.49 -28.82
C ASP A 503 -7.84 21.45 -27.71
N ALA A 504 -9.01 21.18 -27.10
CA ALA A 504 -9.21 20.13 -26.13
C ALA A 504 -10.67 19.63 -26.15
N ALA A 505 -10.86 18.32 -25.94
CA ALA A 505 -12.20 17.70 -25.85
C ALA A 505 -12.18 16.42 -25.01
N TYR A 506 -13.19 16.25 -24.16
CA TYR A 506 -13.58 14.94 -23.67
C TYR A 506 -14.37 14.22 -24.76
N VAL A 507 -14.02 12.96 -24.99
CA VAL A 507 -14.78 12.12 -25.93
C VAL A 507 -15.23 10.85 -25.22
N TYR A 508 -16.53 10.55 -25.28
CA TYR A 508 -17.15 9.38 -24.68
C TYR A 508 -17.64 8.42 -25.75
N ASP A 509 -17.20 7.15 -25.65
CA ASP A 509 -17.62 6.07 -26.55
C ASP A 509 -18.86 5.36 -25.99
N CYS A 510 -19.99 5.50 -26.66
CA CYS A 510 -21.25 4.91 -26.24
C CYS A 510 -21.24 3.37 -26.29
N ASP A 511 -20.52 2.76 -27.22
CA ASP A 511 -20.42 1.30 -27.30
C ASP A 511 -19.75 0.68 -26.07
N THR A 512 -18.71 1.34 -25.56
CA THR A 512 -18.01 0.93 -24.34
C THR A 512 -18.91 1.08 -23.11
N LEU A 513 -19.74 2.14 -23.05
CA LEU A 513 -20.74 2.30 -21.98
C LEU A 513 -21.76 1.14 -21.98
N HIS A 514 -22.32 0.83 -23.14
CA HIS A 514 -23.28 -0.28 -23.30
C HIS A 514 -22.67 -1.61 -22.90
N LYS A 515 -21.42 -1.87 -23.29
CA LYS A 515 -20.72 -3.11 -22.96
C LYS A 515 -20.51 -3.25 -21.44
N ALA A 516 -20.06 -2.20 -20.76
CA ALA A 516 -19.85 -2.19 -19.32
C ALA A 516 -21.17 -2.38 -18.55
N ALA A 517 -22.24 -1.70 -18.99
CA ALA A 517 -23.57 -1.84 -18.39
C ALA A 517 -24.11 -3.27 -18.50
N ARG A 518 -24.01 -3.89 -19.67
CA ARG A 518 -24.44 -5.28 -19.91
C ARG A 518 -23.66 -6.27 -19.06
N ALA A 519 -22.34 -6.06 -18.90
CA ALA A 519 -21.50 -6.94 -18.09
C ALA A 519 -21.95 -6.99 -16.62
N LEU A 520 -22.27 -5.85 -16.01
CA LEU A 520 -22.78 -5.81 -14.63
C LEU A 520 -24.21 -6.32 -14.49
N ARG A 521 -25.08 -6.03 -15.47
CA ARG A 521 -26.45 -6.55 -15.46
C ARG A 521 -26.53 -8.06 -15.65
N ALA A 522 -25.51 -8.67 -16.20
CA ALA A 522 -25.43 -10.11 -16.39
C ALA A 522 -25.07 -10.89 -15.10
N LEU A 523 -24.85 -10.22 -13.96
CA LEU A 523 -24.55 -10.86 -12.67
C LEU A 523 -25.82 -11.40 -11.99
N PRO A 524 -26.03 -12.73 -11.88
CA PRO A 524 -27.23 -13.32 -11.31
C PRO A 524 -27.45 -12.99 -9.83
N ALA A 525 -26.40 -12.77 -9.06
CA ALA A 525 -26.49 -12.44 -7.65
C ALA A 525 -26.98 -11.00 -7.40
N VAL A 526 -26.79 -10.10 -8.37
CA VAL A 526 -27.15 -8.69 -8.27
C VAL A 526 -28.55 -8.45 -8.81
N THR A 527 -29.42 -7.85 -8.01
CA THR A 527 -30.82 -7.60 -8.41
C THR A 527 -31.00 -6.24 -9.07
N ARG A 528 -30.22 -5.24 -8.67
CA ARG A 528 -30.21 -3.90 -9.27
C ARG A 528 -28.80 -3.32 -9.36
N VAL A 529 -28.57 -2.61 -10.45
CA VAL A 529 -27.35 -1.83 -10.70
C VAL A 529 -27.75 -0.38 -10.80
N LEU A 530 -27.25 0.47 -9.90
CA LEU A 530 -27.52 1.90 -9.88
C LEU A 530 -26.24 2.64 -10.28
N TYR A 531 -26.31 3.45 -11.31
CA TYR A 531 -25.16 4.26 -11.72
C TYR A 531 -24.96 5.44 -10.78
N ALA A 532 -23.80 5.51 -10.11
CA ALA A 532 -23.40 6.66 -9.31
C ALA A 532 -23.03 7.85 -10.23
N MET A 533 -24.02 8.69 -10.55
CA MET A 533 -23.89 9.69 -11.61
C MET A 533 -22.92 10.83 -11.30
N LYS A 534 -22.48 10.97 -10.05
CA LYS A 534 -21.34 11.83 -9.66
C LYS A 534 -20.05 11.51 -10.42
N ALA A 535 -19.92 10.31 -11.00
CA ALA A 535 -18.76 9.95 -11.82
C ALA A 535 -18.77 10.65 -13.19
N ASN A 536 -19.95 10.79 -13.83
CA ASN A 536 -20.13 11.53 -15.07
C ASN A 536 -21.64 11.83 -15.27
N ALA A 537 -22.02 13.09 -15.28
CA ALA A 537 -23.42 13.53 -15.40
C ALA A 537 -23.80 14.00 -16.82
N HIS A 538 -22.99 13.65 -17.84
CA HIS A 538 -23.27 14.06 -19.22
C HIS A 538 -24.58 13.43 -19.74
N PRO A 539 -25.49 14.19 -20.37
CA PRO A 539 -26.81 13.72 -20.76
C PRO A 539 -26.82 12.47 -21.63
N GLN A 540 -25.90 12.35 -22.59
CA GLN A 540 -25.84 11.17 -23.48
C GLN A 540 -25.29 9.94 -22.75
N VAL A 541 -24.34 10.11 -21.83
CA VAL A 541 -23.86 9.02 -20.95
C VAL A 541 -25.01 8.46 -20.11
N LEU A 542 -25.78 9.35 -19.47
CA LEU A 542 -26.97 8.95 -18.69
C LEU A 542 -27.99 8.21 -19.54
N LYS A 543 -28.25 8.71 -20.76
CA LYS A 543 -29.20 8.07 -21.71
C LYS A 543 -28.71 6.70 -22.16
N ALA A 544 -27.41 6.54 -22.46
CA ALA A 544 -26.83 5.27 -22.86
C ALA A 544 -26.94 4.21 -21.76
N LEU A 545 -26.61 4.57 -20.53
CA LEU A 545 -26.71 3.66 -19.38
C LEU A 545 -28.16 3.31 -19.04
N HIS A 546 -29.05 4.32 -19.05
CA HIS A 546 -30.48 4.10 -18.77
C HIS A 546 -31.14 3.19 -19.82
N ALA A 547 -30.74 3.31 -21.08
CA ALA A 547 -31.24 2.44 -22.17
C ALA A 547 -30.88 0.96 -21.95
N GLU A 548 -29.77 0.67 -21.29
CA GLU A 548 -29.40 -0.69 -20.88
C GLU A 548 -30.07 -1.12 -19.56
N GLY A 549 -31.02 -0.32 -19.03
CA GLY A 549 -31.78 -0.65 -17.83
C GLY A 549 -31.05 -0.39 -16.52
N ILE A 550 -29.92 0.32 -16.55
CA ILE A 550 -29.24 0.81 -15.34
C ILE A 550 -30.11 1.85 -14.65
N GLU A 551 -30.23 1.77 -13.35
CA GLU A 551 -30.89 2.75 -12.47
C GLU A 551 -29.90 3.86 -12.06
N LEU A 552 -30.34 4.86 -11.32
CA LEU A 552 -29.53 6.06 -11.07
C LEU A 552 -29.41 6.33 -9.56
N GLU A 553 -28.15 6.48 -9.07
CA GLU A 553 -27.84 6.99 -7.74
C GLU A 553 -27.39 8.44 -7.86
N CYS A 554 -28.00 9.31 -7.06
CA CYS A 554 -27.81 10.75 -7.03
C CYS A 554 -27.36 11.18 -5.63
N VAL A 555 -26.46 12.16 -5.53
CA VAL A 555 -25.95 12.66 -4.23
C VAL A 555 -26.32 14.12 -3.95
N SER A 556 -26.96 14.78 -4.90
CA SER A 556 -27.41 16.17 -4.76
C SER A 556 -28.75 16.43 -5.42
N ARG A 557 -29.43 17.51 -5.00
CA ARG A 557 -30.64 17.98 -5.63
C ARG A 557 -30.47 18.22 -7.12
N GLY A 558 -29.37 18.84 -7.56
CA GLY A 558 -29.11 19.12 -8.97
C GLY A 558 -28.99 17.85 -9.82
N GLU A 559 -28.43 16.76 -9.25
CA GLU A 559 -28.37 15.47 -9.93
C GLU A 559 -29.78 14.86 -10.10
N VAL A 560 -30.61 14.88 -9.06
CA VAL A 560 -32.00 14.40 -9.14
C VAL A 560 -32.81 15.23 -10.18
N GLU A 561 -32.69 16.56 -10.14
CA GLU A 561 -33.35 17.45 -11.10
C GLU A 561 -32.93 17.12 -12.55
N ARG A 562 -31.61 16.90 -12.77
CA ARG A 562 -31.06 16.47 -14.07
C ARG A 562 -31.69 15.16 -14.55
N VAL A 563 -31.83 14.18 -13.65
CA VAL A 563 -32.47 12.89 -13.98
C VAL A 563 -33.92 13.08 -14.36
N LEU A 564 -34.70 13.85 -13.58
CA LEU A 564 -36.12 14.10 -13.83
C LEU A 564 -36.34 14.92 -15.10
N GLU A 565 -35.42 15.81 -15.46
CA GLU A 565 -35.46 16.55 -16.73
C GLU A 565 -35.19 15.65 -17.93
N LEU A 566 -34.16 14.79 -17.85
CA LEU A 566 -33.77 13.91 -18.96
C LEU A 566 -34.75 12.74 -19.16
N PHE A 567 -35.36 12.29 -18.07
CA PHE A 567 -36.28 11.14 -18.04
C PHE A 567 -37.56 11.49 -17.27
N PRO A 568 -38.47 12.31 -17.86
CA PRO A 568 -39.68 12.77 -17.14
C PRO A 568 -40.57 11.62 -16.66
N ASP A 569 -40.61 10.51 -17.43
CA ASP A 569 -41.44 9.35 -17.17
C ASP A 569 -40.71 8.27 -16.33
N ILE A 570 -39.51 8.54 -15.79
CA ILE A 570 -38.80 7.56 -15.00
C ILE A 570 -39.59 7.19 -13.74
N GLU A 571 -39.75 5.90 -13.50
CA GLU A 571 -40.30 5.41 -12.26
C GLU A 571 -39.42 5.86 -11.08
N ARG A 572 -40.00 6.58 -10.12
CA ARG A 572 -39.23 7.21 -8.99
C ARG A 572 -38.49 6.18 -8.14
N SER A 573 -38.97 4.95 -8.11
CA SER A 573 -38.31 3.80 -7.45
C SER A 573 -36.99 3.38 -8.11
N ARG A 574 -36.69 3.88 -9.31
CA ARG A 574 -35.41 3.68 -10.03
C ARG A 574 -34.38 4.76 -9.77
N VAL A 575 -34.68 5.72 -8.92
CA VAL A 575 -33.78 6.80 -8.52
C VAL A 575 -33.55 6.70 -7.02
N LEU A 576 -32.29 6.50 -6.61
CA LEU A 576 -31.87 6.51 -5.22
C LEU A 576 -31.13 7.83 -4.92
N TYR A 577 -31.59 8.56 -3.94
CA TYR A 577 -30.95 9.79 -3.49
C TYR A 577 -30.19 9.52 -2.19
N THR A 578 -28.87 9.70 -2.21
CA THR A 578 -27.95 9.44 -1.11
C THR A 578 -27.26 10.75 -0.67
N PRO A 579 -27.98 11.71 -0.05
CA PRO A 579 -27.41 12.98 0.39
C PRO A 579 -26.42 12.81 1.53
N ASN A 580 -25.46 13.74 1.62
CA ASN A 580 -24.56 13.86 2.75
C ASN A 580 -24.54 15.31 3.23
N PHE A 581 -24.86 15.56 4.50
CA PHE A 581 -25.00 16.90 5.10
C PHE A 581 -25.93 17.85 4.32
N ALA A 582 -26.96 17.32 3.65
CA ALA A 582 -27.96 18.13 2.97
C ALA A 582 -28.86 18.87 3.97
N SER A 583 -29.45 19.99 3.55
CA SER A 583 -30.36 20.79 4.37
C SER A 583 -31.72 20.12 4.56
N ARG A 584 -32.47 20.52 5.61
CA ARG A 584 -33.86 20.06 5.83
C ARG A 584 -34.74 20.27 4.62
N ASP A 585 -34.62 21.44 3.95
CA ASP A 585 -35.43 21.79 2.79
C ASP A 585 -35.12 20.88 1.59
N GLU A 586 -33.85 20.46 1.44
CA GLU A 586 -33.46 19.53 0.41
C GLU A 586 -34.01 18.12 0.66
N TYR A 587 -33.99 17.65 1.93
CA TYR A 587 -34.64 16.38 2.32
C TYR A 587 -36.16 16.45 2.05
N ALA A 588 -36.83 17.52 2.49
CA ALA A 588 -38.26 17.70 2.26
C ALA A 588 -38.62 17.72 0.76
N TRP A 589 -37.82 18.41 -0.05
CA TRP A 589 -37.98 18.46 -1.49
C TRP A 589 -37.80 17.07 -2.13
N ALA A 590 -36.76 16.35 -1.80
CA ALA A 590 -36.48 15.04 -2.38
C ALA A 590 -37.57 14.01 -2.01
N LEU A 591 -38.01 13.98 -0.75
CA LEU A 591 -39.13 13.15 -0.30
C LEU A 591 -40.44 13.53 -1.00
N GLY A 592 -40.63 14.82 -1.33
CA GLY A 592 -41.77 15.30 -2.15
C GLY A 592 -41.76 14.85 -3.58
N THR A 593 -40.59 14.57 -4.19
CA THR A 593 -40.46 14.02 -5.54
C THR A 593 -40.79 12.53 -5.63
N GLY A 594 -40.79 11.82 -4.50
CA GLY A 594 -41.06 10.38 -4.42
C GLY A 594 -39.88 9.48 -4.78
N VAL A 595 -38.65 10.00 -4.95
CA VAL A 595 -37.45 9.18 -5.13
C VAL A 595 -37.11 8.43 -3.86
N ARG A 596 -36.38 7.31 -3.94
CA ARG A 596 -35.88 6.58 -2.79
C ARG A 596 -34.82 7.41 -2.09
N MET A 597 -34.73 7.25 -0.78
CA MET A 597 -33.83 8.06 0.04
C MET A 597 -32.97 7.21 0.94
N THR A 598 -31.68 7.51 0.99
CA THR A 598 -30.72 7.01 1.99
C THR A 598 -30.48 8.09 3.07
N VAL A 599 -30.55 7.69 4.33
CA VAL A 599 -30.22 8.53 5.48
C VAL A 599 -28.87 8.11 6.01
N ASP A 600 -27.95 9.06 6.20
CA ASP A 600 -26.55 8.78 6.54
C ASP A 600 -26.14 9.22 7.95
N ASN A 601 -27.06 9.78 8.76
CA ASN A 601 -26.79 10.13 10.15
C ASN A 601 -28.05 10.17 11.04
N LEU A 602 -27.86 10.02 12.33
CA LEU A 602 -28.92 10.05 13.34
C LEU A 602 -29.66 11.38 13.43
N TYR A 603 -28.94 12.49 13.26
CA TYR A 603 -29.47 13.84 13.42
C TYR A 603 -30.73 14.07 12.59
N VAL A 604 -30.76 13.55 11.36
CA VAL A 604 -31.84 13.76 10.40
C VAL A 604 -33.17 13.22 10.93
N LEU A 605 -33.18 11.98 11.44
CA LEU A 605 -34.40 11.36 12.01
C LEU A 605 -34.76 11.94 13.38
N ALA A 606 -33.77 12.30 14.19
CA ALA A 606 -33.98 12.87 15.51
C ALA A 606 -34.55 14.29 15.44
N SER A 607 -34.09 15.13 14.50
CA SER A 607 -34.43 16.54 14.39
C SER A 607 -35.60 16.85 13.47
N TRP A 608 -35.87 15.98 12.44
CA TRP A 608 -36.88 16.20 11.43
C TRP A 608 -37.80 14.96 11.23
N PRO A 609 -38.31 14.33 12.32
CA PRO A 609 -39.05 13.07 12.23
C PRO A 609 -40.31 13.17 11.36
N GLU A 610 -40.93 14.37 11.32
CA GLU A 610 -42.15 14.61 10.54
C GLU A 610 -41.97 14.46 9.03
N LEU A 611 -40.75 14.57 8.51
CA LEU A 611 -40.47 14.37 7.09
C LEU A 611 -40.55 12.90 6.67
N PHE A 612 -40.38 11.99 7.62
CA PHE A 612 -40.20 10.56 7.37
C PHE A 612 -41.43 9.71 7.70
N THR A 613 -42.53 10.34 8.16
CA THR A 613 -43.77 9.62 8.50
C THR A 613 -44.30 8.83 7.30
N ASP A 614 -44.49 7.53 7.49
CA ASP A 614 -44.91 6.55 6.48
C ASP A 614 -43.95 6.43 5.28
N ARG A 615 -42.70 6.87 5.40
CA ARG A 615 -41.71 6.77 4.33
C ARG A 615 -40.86 5.49 4.42
N GLU A 616 -40.53 4.94 3.26
CA GLU A 616 -39.51 3.90 3.09
C GLU A 616 -38.15 4.57 2.92
N ILE A 617 -37.17 4.18 3.72
CA ILE A 617 -35.82 4.74 3.68
C ILE A 617 -34.74 3.64 3.68
N PHE A 618 -33.57 4.01 3.20
CA PHE A 618 -32.32 3.27 3.40
C PHE A 618 -31.51 3.91 4.52
N VAL A 619 -30.67 3.13 5.19
CA VAL A 619 -29.67 3.64 6.13
C VAL A 619 -28.27 3.36 5.59
N ARG A 620 -27.43 4.40 5.50
CA ARG A 620 -26.01 4.24 5.19
C ARG A 620 -25.25 3.92 6.47
N ILE A 621 -24.47 2.82 6.43
CA ILE A 621 -23.72 2.31 7.57
C ILE A 621 -22.23 2.58 7.36
N ASP A 622 -21.58 3.12 8.39
CA ASP A 622 -20.12 3.14 8.48
C ASP A 622 -19.65 1.79 9.04
N THR A 623 -19.02 0.99 8.17
CA THR A 623 -18.50 -0.33 8.52
C THR A 623 -17.23 -0.31 9.37
N GLY A 624 -16.69 0.89 9.70
CA GLY A 624 -15.47 1.06 10.46
C GLY A 624 -14.16 0.76 9.70
N ALA A 625 -14.25 0.15 8.51
CA ALA A 625 -13.11 -0.24 7.69
C ALA A 625 -13.19 0.40 6.29
N GLY A 626 -12.58 1.56 6.12
CA GLY A 626 -12.45 2.23 4.82
C GLY A 626 -11.25 1.71 4.03
N ARG A 627 -11.44 1.42 2.72
CA ARG A 627 -10.39 0.97 1.79
C ARG A 627 -10.40 1.85 0.53
N GLY A 628 -9.23 2.03 -0.12
CA GLY A 628 -9.11 2.84 -1.34
C GLY A 628 -7.65 3.18 -1.61
N HIS A 629 -7.33 3.50 -2.87
CA HIS A 629 -5.97 3.81 -3.33
C HIS A 629 -5.43 5.15 -2.81
N HIS A 630 -6.29 6.03 -2.28
CA HIS A 630 -5.91 7.31 -1.68
C HIS A 630 -6.75 7.60 -0.43
N GLN A 631 -6.19 8.31 0.57
CA GLN A 631 -6.88 8.60 1.84
C GLN A 631 -8.20 9.37 1.64
N HIS A 632 -8.27 10.29 0.67
CA HIS A 632 -9.46 11.07 0.37
C HIS A 632 -10.58 10.30 -0.34
N VAL A 633 -10.32 9.07 -0.79
CA VAL A 633 -11.33 8.19 -1.40
C VAL A 633 -11.75 7.03 -0.48
N ARG A 634 -11.33 7.04 0.78
CA ARG A 634 -11.82 6.14 1.84
C ARG A 634 -13.11 6.71 2.41
N THR A 635 -14.18 5.94 2.39
CA THR A 635 -15.54 6.40 2.75
C THR A 635 -16.10 5.74 4.00
N ALA A 636 -15.26 5.07 4.81
CA ALA A 636 -15.60 4.48 6.09
C ALA A 636 -14.44 4.60 7.08
N GLY A 637 -14.75 4.54 8.40
CA GLY A 637 -13.77 4.62 9.50
C GLY A 637 -13.82 5.92 10.29
N ALA A 638 -13.11 6.00 11.43
CA ALA A 638 -13.20 7.05 12.45
C ALA A 638 -13.03 8.51 11.94
N TYR A 639 -12.38 8.69 10.80
CA TYR A 639 -12.19 10.00 10.16
C TYR A 639 -13.06 10.20 8.91
N SER A 640 -13.98 9.27 8.62
CA SER A 640 -14.95 9.41 7.54
C SER A 640 -16.15 10.22 8.02
N LYS A 641 -16.64 11.13 7.16
CA LYS A 641 -17.86 11.90 7.46
C LYS A 641 -19.15 11.14 7.10
N PHE A 642 -19.06 9.91 6.60
CA PHE A 642 -20.16 9.18 5.98
C PHE A 642 -20.69 8.05 6.87
N GLY A 643 -22.00 7.93 6.91
CA GLY A 643 -22.71 6.79 7.46
C GLY A 643 -22.91 6.81 8.97
N VAL A 644 -23.85 6.00 9.43
CA VAL A 644 -24.16 5.77 10.84
C VAL A 644 -23.21 4.69 11.37
N PRO A 645 -22.45 4.92 12.44
CA PRO A 645 -21.62 3.89 13.06
C PRO A 645 -22.44 2.66 13.48
N VAL A 646 -21.88 1.47 13.36
CA VAL A 646 -22.56 0.23 13.77
C VAL A 646 -23.05 0.28 15.22
N ALA A 647 -22.29 0.90 16.12
CA ALA A 647 -22.66 1.07 17.53
C ALA A 647 -23.93 1.91 17.74
N ASP A 648 -24.28 2.79 16.81
CA ASP A 648 -25.39 3.72 16.90
C ASP A 648 -26.66 3.22 16.17
N LEU A 649 -26.62 2.02 15.57
CA LEU A 649 -27.74 1.50 14.77
C LEU A 649 -29.01 1.21 15.60
N ASP A 650 -28.89 0.79 16.87
CA ASP A 650 -30.03 0.60 17.77
C ASP A 650 -30.73 1.94 18.06
N GLU A 651 -29.95 3.01 18.18
CA GLU A 651 -30.46 4.35 18.34
C GLU A 651 -31.15 4.84 17.08
N PHE A 652 -30.50 4.63 15.91
CA PHE A 652 -31.11 4.92 14.62
C PHE A 652 -32.47 4.21 14.44
N ALA A 653 -32.54 2.91 14.76
CA ALA A 653 -33.77 2.13 14.67
C ALA A 653 -34.86 2.67 15.63
N ARG A 654 -34.50 3.19 16.80
CA ARG A 654 -35.46 3.84 17.72
C ARG A 654 -36.03 5.12 17.10
N HIS A 655 -35.15 5.98 16.55
CA HIS A 655 -35.58 7.21 15.88
C HIS A 655 -36.44 6.95 14.65
N ALA A 656 -36.08 5.96 13.83
CA ALA A 656 -36.87 5.55 12.67
C ALA A 656 -38.29 5.12 13.07
N ARG A 657 -38.41 4.28 14.11
CA ARG A 657 -39.72 3.87 14.65
C ARG A 657 -40.54 5.06 15.21
N ALA A 658 -39.88 5.97 15.92
CA ALA A 658 -40.52 7.18 16.46
C ALA A 658 -41.03 8.11 15.35
N ALA A 659 -40.29 8.22 14.27
CA ALA A 659 -40.67 8.97 13.06
C ALA A 659 -41.68 8.22 12.16
N GLN A 660 -42.05 6.97 12.50
CA GLN A 660 -42.90 6.11 11.69
C GLN A 660 -42.31 5.81 10.30
N ALA A 661 -40.96 5.84 10.20
CA ALA A 661 -40.22 5.50 8.99
C ALA A 661 -39.94 4.00 8.93
N ARG A 662 -40.03 3.40 7.74
CA ARG A 662 -39.69 2.01 7.50
C ARG A 662 -38.32 1.90 6.86
N VAL A 663 -37.36 1.30 7.54
CA VAL A 663 -36.01 1.02 6.99
C VAL A 663 -36.09 -0.22 6.13
N ILE A 664 -36.10 -0.04 4.80
CA ILE A 664 -36.24 -1.12 3.83
C ILE A 664 -34.91 -1.61 3.25
N GLY A 665 -33.84 -0.89 3.45
CA GLY A 665 -32.52 -1.26 2.95
C GLY A 665 -31.38 -0.73 3.77
N LEU A 666 -30.29 -1.45 3.78
CA LEU A 666 -29.02 -1.08 4.40
C LEU A 666 -27.99 -0.86 3.30
N HIS A 667 -27.27 0.26 3.37
CA HIS A 667 -26.28 0.64 2.37
C HIS A 667 -24.89 0.79 3.03
N ALA A 668 -23.85 0.35 2.35
CA ALA A 668 -22.47 0.64 2.71
C ALA A 668 -21.61 0.91 1.47
N HIS A 669 -20.62 1.76 1.60
CA HIS A 669 -19.67 2.05 0.53
C HIS A 669 -18.26 2.08 1.11
N ALA A 670 -17.42 1.10 0.74
CA ALA A 670 -16.11 0.89 1.34
C ALA A 670 -15.00 1.81 0.81
N GLY A 671 -15.19 2.41 -0.39
CA GLY A 671 -14.18 3.27 -1.02
C GLY A 671 -14.15 3.17 -2.54
N SER A 672 -13.04 3.55 -3.19
CA SER A 672 -12.92 3.61 -4.65
C SER A 672 -11.61 3.01 -5.14
N GLY A 673 -11.64 2.40 -6.33
CA GLY A 673 -10.46 1.77 -6.95
C GLY A 673 -10.07 0.44 -6.31
N ILE A 674 -11.04 -0.35 -5.89
CA ILE A 674 -10.86 -1.64 -5.20
C ILE A 674 -10.91 -2.77 -6.24
N PHE A 675 -9.95 -3.71 -6.19
CA PHE A 675 -9.88 -4.90 -7.05
C PHE A 675 -10.15 -6.21 -6.29
N ASN A 676 -9.99 -6.22 -4.96
CA ASN A 676 -10.21 -7.42 -4.14
C ASN A 676 -11.71 -7.64 -3.89
N VAL A 677 -12.25 -8.69 -4.48
CA VAL A 677 -13.66 -9.10 -4.39
C VAL A 677 -14.11 -9.39 -2.94
N GLY A 678 -13.21 -9.87 -2.09
CA GLY A 678 -13.49 -10.12 -0.67
C GLY A 678 -14.10 -8.93 0.08
N ASN A 679 -13.82 -7.70 -0.36
CA ASN A 679 -14.37 -6.49 0.28
C ASN A 679 -15.90 -6.39 0.17
N TRP A 680 -16.46 -6.70 -1.01
CA TRP A 680 -17.93 -6.70 -1.20
C TRP A 680 -18.59 -7.88 -0.52
N ARG A 681 -17.92 -9.04 -0.51
CA ARG A 681 -18.39 -10.22 0.23
C ARG A 681 -18.52 -9.92 1.72
N GLU A 682 -17.45 -9.38 2.33
CA GLU A 682 -17.44 -9.01 3.76
C GLU A 682 -18.50 -7.94 4.08
N ALA A 683 -18.59 -6.88 3.26
CA ALA A 683 -19.60 -5.84 3.42
C ALA A 683 -21.03 -6.41 3.30
N ALA A 684 -21.29 -7.27 2.32
CA ALA A 684 -22.60 -7.86 2.11
C ALA A 684 -23.01 -8.77 3.29
N PHE A 685 -22.12 -9.62 3.82
CA PHE A 685 -22.39 -10.41 5.00
C PHE A 685 -22.66 -9.54 6.24
N LEU A 686 -21.86 -8.49 6.45
CA LEU A 686 -22.08 -7.56 7.56
C LEU A 686 -23.46 -6.90 7.46
N LEU A 687 -23.81 -6.36 6.28
CA LEU A 687 -25.12 -5.73 6.08
C LEU A 687 -26.27 -6.71 6.26
N ALA A 688 -26.12 -7.95 5.80
CA ALA A 688 -27.13 -8.99 5.96
C ALA A 688 -27.36 -9.38 7.44
N GLU A 689 -26.31 -9.42 8.24
CA GLU A 689 -26.42 -9.64 9.70
C GLU A 689 -27.10 -8.44 10.40
N LEU A 690 -26.69 -7.21 10.05
CA LEU A 690 -27.27 -5.99 10.62
C LEU A 690 -28.73 -5.78 10.21
N ALA A 691 -29.15 -6.29 9.03
CA ALA A 691 -30.53 -6.24 8.56
C ALA A 691 -31.52 -6.93 9.51
N ARG A 692 -31.06 -7.86 10.34
CA ARG A 692 -31.90 -8.53 11.37
C ARG A 692 -32.47 -7.54 12.41
N GLY A 693 -31.81 -6.39 12.62
CA GLY A 693 -32.29 -5.32 13.49
C GLY A 693 -33.42 -4.47 12.88
N PHE A 694 -33.73 -4.65 11.57
CA PHE A 694 -34.69 -3.88 10.81
C PHE A 694 -35.72 -4.80 10.15
N PRO A 695 -36.92 -4.99 10.75
CA PRO A 695 -37.91 -5.98 10.30
C PRO A 695 -38.40 -5.78 8.86
N ASP A 696 -38.38 -4.56 8.35
CA ASP A 696 -38.81 -4.21 6.98
C ASP A 696 -37.67 -4.28 5.95
N ALA A 697 -36.44 -4.61 6.38
CA ALA A 697 -35.28 -4.67 5.49
C ALA A 697 -35.38 -5.82 4.50
N ARG A 698 -35.33 -5.48 3.21
CA ARG A 698 -35.38 -6.43 2.08
C ARG A 698 -34.26 -6.21 1.07
N VAL A 699 -33.42 -5.20 1.29
CA VAL A 699 -32.32 -4.82 0.38
C VAL A 699 -31.04 -4.62 1.18
N ILE A 700 -29.94 -5.12 0.63
CA ILE A 700 -28.60 -4.67 1.01
C ILE A 700 -27.93 -4.06 -0.23
N ASP A 701 -27.41 -2.86 -0.07
CA ASP A 701 -26.67 -2.15 -1.11
C ASP A 701 -25.20 -2.08 -0.69
N VAL A 702 -24.36 -2.76 -1.44
CA VAL A 702 -22.92 -2.87 -1.12
C VAL A 702 -22.08 -1.75 -1.78
N GLY A 703 -22.76 -0.76 -2.36
CA GLY A 703 -22.15 0.39 -2.98
C GLY A 703 -21.39 0.06 -4.26
N GLY A 704 -20.48 0.93 -4.61
CA GLY A 704 -19.62 0.82 -5.79
C GLY A 704 -18.16 0.58 -5.45
N GLY A 705 -17.29 1.39 -6.08
CA GLY A 705 -15.86 1.37 -5.79
C GLY A 705 -15.05 0.43 -6.65
N PHE A 706 -15.65 -0.25 -7.63
CA PHE A 706 -14.97 -1.16 -8.54
C PHE A 706 -13.81 -0.49 -9.27
N GLY A 707 -12.59 -1.07 -9.15
CA GLY A 707 -11.39 -0.61 -9.80
C GLY A 707 -11.43 -0.81 -11.32
N VAL A 708 -10.73 0.06 -12.02
CA VAL A 708 -10.45 -0.06 -13.46
C VAL A 708 -8.96 -0.07 -13.62
N PRO A 709 -8.37 -0.92 -14.47
CA PRO A 709 -6.96 -0.89 -14.75
C PRO A 709 -6.52 0.50 -15.22
N GLU A 710 -5.55 1.08 -14.54
CA GLU A 710 -5.00 2.39 -14.90
C GLU A 710 -3.69 2.23 -15.67
N ARG A 711 -2.98 1.11 -15.48
CA ARG A 711 -1.69 0.80 -16.12
C ARG A 711 -1.76 -0.47 -16.96
N ALA A 712 -0.92 -0.54 -17.98
CA ALA A 712 -0.77 -1.76 -18.79
C ALA A 712 -0.33 -2.95 -17.91
N GLY A 713 -1.07 -4.06 -17.99
CA GLY A 713 -0.79 -5.28 -17.25
C GLY A 713 -1.44 -5.38 -15.86
N GLU A 714 -2.19 -4.37 -15.42
CA GLU A 714 -3.10 -4.50 -14.28
C GLU A 714 -4.28 -5.39 -14.64
N ALA A 715 -4.68 -6.27 -13.72
CA ALA A 715 -5.82 -7.15 -13.92
C ALA A 715 -7.12 -6.37 -13.76
N GLU A 716 -8.11 -6.66 -14.60
CA GLU A 716 -9.49 -6.22 -14.38
C GLU A 716 -10.09 -6.94 -13.16
N ILE A 717 -11.11 -6.33 -12.54
CA ILE A 717 -11.89 -7.02 -11.51
C ILE A 717 -12.59 -8.23 -12.12
N ASP A 718 -12.46 -9.40 -11.47
CA ASP A 718 -13.14 -10.61 -11.93
C ASP A 718 -14.62 -10.57 -11.52
N LEU A 719 -15.49 -10.24 -12.50
CA LEU A 719 -16.92 -10.18 -12.28
C LEU A 719 -17.56 -11.55 -11.98
N ARG A 720 -16.93 -12.67 -12.37
CA ARG A 720 -17.44 -14.00 -12.05
C ARG A 720 -17.15 -14.33 -10.58
N GLU A 721 -15.97 -13.97 -10.10
CA GLU A 721 -15.64 -14.10 -8.68
C GLU A 721 -16.54 -13.21 -7.83
N LEU A 722 -16.81 -11.98 -8.26
CA LEU A 722 -17.74 -11.06 -7.60
C LEU A 722 -19.15 -11.66 -7.51
N ASP A 723 -19.67 -12.18 -8.62
CA ASP A 723 -20.99 -12.81 -8.66
C ASP A 723 -21.06 -14.04 -7.75
N ALA A 724 -20.05 -14.88 -7.75
CA ALA A 724 -19.97 -16.05 -6.87
C ALA A 724 -19.95 -15.63 -5.39
N ALA A 725 -19.15 -14.63 -5.02
CA ALA A 725 -19.03 -14.12 -3.67
C ALA A 725 -20.34 -13.49 -3.15
N LEU A 726 -21.03 -12.70 -3.98
CA LEU A 726 -22.35 -12.14 -3.65
C LEU A 726 -23.43 -13.22 -3.65
N GLY A 727 -23.30 -14.24 -4.50
CA GLY A 727 -24.18 -15.41 -4.57
C GLY A 727 -24.18 -16.24 -3.28
N GLU A 728 -23.03 -16.36 -2.60
CA GLU A 728 -22.95 -16.99 -1.27
C GLU A 728 -23.83 -16.26 -0.24
N VAL A 729 -23.77 -14.93 -0.22
CA VAL A 729 -24.58 -14.10 0.68
C VAL A 729 -26.07 -14.26 0.39
N ARG A 730 -26.44 -14.20 -0.90
CA ARG A 730 -27.83 -14.38 -1.32
C ARG A 730 -28.41 -15.78 -1.02
N ALA A 731 -27.56 -16.80 -1.10
CA ALA A 731 -27.95 -18.16 -0.74
C ALA A 731 -28.22 -18.31 0.78
N ALA A 732 -27.43 -17.61 1.61
CA ALA A 732 -27.58 -17.59 3.07
C ALA A 732 -28.76 -16.72 3.53
N HIS A 733 -29.07 -15.63 2.80
CA HIS A 733 -30.07 -14.60 3.15
C HIS A 733 -31.06 -14.37 2.01
N ARG A 734 -31.83 -15.40 1.64
CA ARG A 734 -32.72 -15.44 0.46
C ARG A 734 -33.79 -14.34 0.39
N HIS A 735 -34.10 -13.70 1.51
CA HIS A 735 -35.08 -12.62 1.59
C HIS A 735 -34.52 -11.25 1.26
N LEU A 736 -33.18 -11.14 1.07
CA LEU A 736 -32.49 -9.90 0.78
C LEU A 736 -32.11 -9.82 -0.70
N ASP A 737 -32.46 -8.72 -1.33
CA ASP A 737 -31.97 -8.31 -2.63
C ASP A 737 -30.61 -7.64 -2.49
N ILE A 738 -29.70 -7.88 -3.44
CA ILE A 738 -28.37 -7.26 -3.46
C ILE A 738 -28.33 -6.20 -4.56
N TRP A 739 -27.99 -4.97 -4.17
CA TRP A 739 -27.78 -3.83 -5.07
C TRP A 739 -26.31 -3.43 -5.09
N ILE A 740 -25.89 -2.82 -6.23
CA ILE A 740 -24.54 -2.24 -6.38
C ILE A 740 -24.64 -0.85 -7.01
N GLU A 741 -23.68 0.04 -6.67
CA GLU A 741 -23.62 1.44 -7.14
C GLU A 741 -22.34 1.74 -7.95
N PRO A 742 -22.05 1.07 -9.07
CA PRO A 742 -20.86 1.34 -9.86
C PRO A 742 -20.92 2.75 -10.48
N GLY A 743 -19.88 3.54 -10.24
CA GLY A 743 -19.64 4.81 -10.94
C GLY A 743 -18.50 4.65 -11.94
N ARG A 744 -17.26 4.64 -11.40
CA ARG A 744 -16.02 4.56 -12.18
C ARG A 744 -16.01 3.43 -13.20
N TYR A 745 -16.39 2.23 -12.80
CA TYR A 745 -16.36 1.03 -13.66
C TYR A 745 -17.15 1.23 -14.95
N LEU A 746 -18.32 1.88 -14.88
CA LEU A 746 -19.20 2.05 -16.04
C LEU A 746 -18.67 3.06 -17.06
N VAL A 747 -17.93 4.10 -16.62
CA VAL A 747 -17.67 5.25 -17.51
C VAL A 747 -16.19 5.58 -17.69
N ALA A 748 -15.26 5.13 -16.82
CA ALA A 748 -13.87 5.55 -16.90
C ALA A 748 -13.23 5.18 -18.24
N ALA A 749 -13.27 3.91 -18.61
CA ALA A 749 -12.68 3.40 -19.84
C ALA A 749 -13.39 3.88 -21.13
N ALA A 750 -14.65 4.29 -21.01
CA ALA A 750 -15.41 4.84 -22.12
C ALA A 750 -15.00 6.28 -22.49
N GLY A 751 -14.30 7.00 -21.63
CA GLY A 751 -13.93 8.39 -21.84
C GLY A 751 -12.45 8.63 -21.96
N VAL A 752 -12.09 9.48 -22.91
CA VAL A 752 -10.74 10.01 -23.10
C VAL A 752 -10.75 11.54 -23.07
N LEU A 753 -9.63 12.14 -22.62
CA LEU A 753 -9.39 13.56 -22.81
C LEU A 753 -8.37 13.73 -23.94
N LEU A 754 -8.74 14.47 -24.97
CA LEU A 754 -7.88 14.87 -26.07
C LEU A 754 -7.37 16.27 -25.82
N ALA A 755 -6.09 16.52 -26.07
CA ALA A 755 -5.48 17.83 -25.91
C ALA A 755 -4.41 18.07 -26.98
N ARG A 756 -4.44 19.25 -27.62
CA ARG A 756 -3.46 19.65 -28.62
C ARG A 756 -2.18 20.11 -27.96
N VAL A 757 -1.05 19.67 -28.46
CA VAL A 757 0.28 20.16 -28.06
C VAL A 757 0.42 21.63 -28.51
N THR A 758 0.69 22.48 -27.54
CA THR A 758 0.85 23.92 -27.75
C THR A 758 2.29 24.37 -27.81
N GLN A 759 3.13 23.79 -26.94
CA GLN A 759 4.53 24.19 -26.81
C GLN A 759 5.38 23.03 -26.32
N LEU A 760 6.67 23.11 -26.61
CA LEU A 760 7.70 22.20 -26.10
C LEU A 760 8.73 23.01 -25.33
N LYS A 761 9.16 22.52 -24.18
CA LYS A 761 10.14 23.19 -23.33
C LYS A 761 11.13 22.19 -22.75
N THR A 762 12.40 22.55 -22.71
CA THR A 762 13.43 21.79 -22.02
C THR A 762 14.05 22.63 -20.91
N LYS A 763 14.17 22.07 -19.70
CA LYS A 763 14.82 22.72 -18.57
C LYS A 763 15.82 21.74 -17.95
N GLY A 764 17.11 21.92 -18.24
CA GLY A 764 18.12 20.91 -17.92
C GLY A 764 17.85 19.62 -18.70
N GLU A 765 17.70 18.51 -18.01
CA GLU A 765 17.36 17.20 -18.60
C GLU A 765 15.85 16.93 -18.68
N VAL A 766 15.04 17.77 -18.04
CA VAL A 766 13.58 17.60 -18.01
C VAL A 766 12.96 18.18 -19.25
N ARG A 767 12.18 17.38 -19.97
CA ARG A 767 11.42 17.79 -21.16
C ARG A 767 9.96 17.92 -20.79
N TYR A 768 9.35 19.00 -21.25
CA TYR A 768 7.92 19.27 -21.04
C TYR A 768 7.21 19.35 -22.39
N ILE A 769 6.02 18.73 -22.44
CA ILE A 769 5.05 18.93 -23.51
C ILE A 769 3.89 19.71 -22.92
N GLY A 770 3.74 20.98 -23.33
CA GLY A 770 2.60 21.82 -22.98
C GLY A 770 1.40 21.49 -23.87
N VAL A 771 0.22 21.31 -23.27
CA VAL A 771 -1.02 21.06 -23.99
C VAL A 771 -2.06 22.14 -23.72
N ALA A 772 -3.10 22.21 -24.53
CA ALA A 772 -4.09 23.30 -24.52
C ALA A 772 -5.02 23.30 -23.28
N THR A 773 -5.04 22.24 -22.52
CA THR A 773 -5.81 22.13 -21.27
C THR A 773 -4.97 21.50 -20.17
N GLY A 774 -5.39 21.59 -18.91
CA GLY A 774 -4.63 21.10 -17.78
C GLY A 774 -5.54 20.64 -16.63
N MET A 775 -5.09 20.89 -15.39
CA MET A 775 -5.83 20.53 -14.18
C MET A 775 -7.23 21.17 -14.10
N ASN A 776 -7.47 22.24 -14.82
CA ASN A 776 -8.80 22.84 -14.92
C ASN A 776 -9.83 21.93 -15.61
N SER A 777 -9.38 21.02 -16.48
CA SER A 777 -10.22 19.97 -17.07
C SER A 777 -10.08 18.64 -16.31
N LEU A 778 -8.86 18.19 -16.03
CA LEU A 778 -8.59 16.90 -15.37
C LEU A 778 -7.74 17.11 -14.12
N ILE A 779 -8.40 17.35 -12.99
CA ILE A 779 -7.73 17.66 -11.72
C ILE A 779 -7.12 16.42 -11.03
N ARG A 780 -7.55 15.21 -11.39
CA ARG A 780 -7.19 13.98 -10.71
C ARG A 780 -5.69 13.70 -10.56
N PRO A 781 -4.83 13.94 -11.58
CA PRO A 781 -3.39 13.82 -11.41
C PRO A 781 -2.84 14.77 -10.34
N ALA A 782 -3.27 16.03 -10.36
CA ALA A 782 -2.83 17.03 -9.39
C ALA A 782 -3.35 16.79 -7.97
N LEU A 783 -4.60 16.33 -7.83
CA LEU A 783 -5.28 16.19 -6.53
C LEU A 783 -4.99 14.85 -5.83
N TYR A 784 -4.86 13.77 -6.60
CA TYR A 784 -4.78 12.40 -6.08
C TYR A 784 -3.52 11.66 -6.54
N GLY A 785 -2.64 12.27 -7.33
CA GLY A 785 -1.55 11.55 -8.00
C GLY A 785 -2.07 10.46 -8.96
N ALA A 786 -3.32 10.59 -9.45
CA ALA A 786 -3.96 9.56 -10.26
C ALA A 786 -3.21 9.37 -11.58
N TYR A 787 -2.94 8.11 -11.92
CA TYR A 787 -2.34 7.77 -13.20
C TYR A 787 -3.39 7.74 -14.31
N HIS A 788 -3.04 8.34 -15.43
CA HIS A 788 -3.74 8.21 -16.71
C HIS A 788 -2.71 7.90 -17.78
N GLU A 789 -2.93 6.87 -18.58
CA GLU A 789 -2.07 6.60 -19.74
C GLU A 789 -2.19 7.75 -20.73
N ILE A 790 -1.06 8.20 -21.27
CA ILE A 790 -1.00 9.27 -22.25
C ILE A 790 -0.29 8.76 -23.51
N VAL A 791 -0.94 8.92 -24.64
CA VAL A 791 -0.37 8.55 -25.94
C VAL A 791 -0.42 9.70 -26.93
N ASN A 792 0.53 9.79 -27.85
CA ASN A 792 0.45 10.72 -28.96
C ASN A 792 -0.44 10.12 -30.05
N LEU A 793 -1.71 10.57 -30.12
CA LEU A 793 -2.69 10.05 -31.07
C LEU A 793 -2.31 10.36 -32.51
N THR A 794 -1.70 11.52 -32.77
CA THR A 794 -1.21 11.90 -34.10
C THR A 794 -0.11 10.97 -34.58
N ARG A 795 0.79 10.56 -33.67
CA ARG A 795 1.96 9.71 -33.96
C ARG A 795 1.84 8.31 -33.36
N LEU A 796 0.63 7.76 -33.33
CA LEU A 796 0.33 6.51 -32.61
C LEU A 796 1.15 5.30 -33.05
N SER A 797 1.64 5.28 -34.31
CA SER A 797 2.48 4.19 -34.84
C SER A 797 3.99 4.47 -34.73
N ALA A 798 4.39 5.64 -34.23
CA ALA A 798 5.80 5.94 -34.02
C ALA A 798 6.30 5.33 -32.70
N GLU A 799 7.57 4.87 -32.70
CA GLU A 799 8.18 4.32 -31.49
C GLU A 799 8.31 5.37 -30.39
N PRO A 800 8.00 5.03 -29.13
CA PRO A 800 8.24 5.91 -28.00
C PRO A 800 9.75 6.04 -27.73
N GLU A 801 10.26 7.30 -27.76
CA GLU A 801 11.70 7.56 -27.67
C GLU A 801 12.07 8.54 -26.56
N GLN A 802 11.12 9.32 -26.05
CA GLN A 802 11.41 10.45 -25.16
C GLN A 802 10.60 10.37 -23.87
N TRP A 803 11.30 10.52 -22.76
CA TRP A 803 10.68 10.74 -21.45
C TRP A 803 10.33 12.23 -21.30
N VAL A 804 9.05 12.51 -21.02
CA VAL A 804 8.49 13.86 -20.96
C VAL A 804 7.48 14.03 -19.83
N ASN A 805 7.36 15.24 -19.31
CA ASN A 805 6.25 15.63 -18.47
C ASN A 805 5.19 16.33 -19.31
N VAL A 806 3.95 15.89 -19.24
CA VAL A 806 2.82 16.51 -19.92
C VAL A 806 2.16 17.49 -18.98
N VAL A 807 2.14 18.77 -19.35
CA VAL A 807 1.71 19.89 -18.50
C VAL A 807 0.63 20.74 -19.17
N GLY A 808 -0.26 21.31 -18.36
CA GLY A 808 -1.28 22.25 -18.83
C GLY A 808 -0.83 23.72 -18.80
N PRO A 809 -1.75 24.63 -19.17
CA PRO A 809 -1.49 26.06 -19.24
C PRO A 809 -1.93 26.83 -17.98
N ILE A 810 -2.27 26.14 -16.89
CA ILE A 810 -2.72 26.78 -15.65
C ILE A 810 -1.51 27.32 -14.88
N CYS A 811 -1.65 28.50 -14.29
CA CYS A 811 -0.58 29.13 -13.51
C CYS A 811 -0.46 28.48 -12.11
N GLU A 812 -0.18 27.18 -12.09
CA GLU A 812 -0.04 26.35 -10.91
C GLU A 812 1.05 25.29 -11.14
N SER A 813 1.96 25.12 -10.20
CA SER A 813 3.05 24.13 -10.31
C SER A 813 2.53 22.70 -10.39
N GLY A 814 1.38 22.42 -9.79
CA GLY A 814 0.68 21.14 -9.84
C GLY A 814 -0.05 20.86 -11.16
N ASP A 815 -0.01 21.76 -12.16
CA ASP A 815 -0.69 21.54 -13.45
C ASP A 815 0.08 20.55 -14.34
N ILE A 816 0.20 19.33 -13.86
CA ILE A 816 0.87 18.22 -14.52
C ILE A 816 -0.14 17.10 -14.74
N LEU A 817 -0.41 16.78 -16.01
CA LEU A 817 -1.30 15.70 -16.42
C LEU A 817 -0.60 14.33 -16.39
N GLY A 818 0.72 14.32 -16.55
CA GLY A 818 1.52 13.10 -16.42
C GLY A 818 2.99 13.38 -16.26
N HIS A 819 3.57 12.76 -15.23
CA HIS A 819 5.02 12.75 -14.99
C HIS A 819 5.67 11.59 -15.75
N ASP A 820 6.86 11.83 -16.31
CA ASP A 820 7.70 10.80 -16.89
C ASP A 820 6.93 9.84 -17.83
N ARG A 821 6.33 10.42 -18.88
CA ARG A 821 5.67 9.65 -19.94
C ARG A 821 6.63 9.37 -21.07
N LEU A 822 6.70 8.08 -21.48
CA LEU A 822 7.50 7.70 -22.64
C LEU A 822 6.65 7.88 -23.90
N LEU A 823 6.95 8.90 -24.69
CA LEU A 823 6.21 9.26 -25.89
C LEU A 823 7.11 9.29 -27.13
N PRO A 824 6.55 9.16 -28.33
CA PRO A 824 7.24 9.50 -29.57
C PRO A 824 7.68 10.98 -29.55
N VAL A 825 8.69 11.32 -30.34
CA VAL A 825 9.06 12.72 -30.56
C VAL A 825 7.83 13.50 -31.02
N SER A 826 7.31 14.33 -30.12
CA SER A 826 6.07 15.10 -30.35
C SER A 826 6.37 16.50 -30.85
N GLY A 827 5.45 17.07 -31.62
CA GLY A 827 5.55 18.43 -32.16
C GLY A 827 4.33 19.28 -31.81
N GLU A 828 4.47 20.60 -31.97
CA GLU A 828 3.34 21.54 -31.89
C GLU A 828 2.21 21.10 -32.85
N GLY A 829 0.97 21.16 -32.40
CA GLY A 829 -0.20 20.72 -33.15
C GLY A 829 -0.52 19.23 -33.04
N ASP A 830 0.39 18.36 -32.54
CA ASP A 830 0.06 16.97 -32.27
C ASP A 830 -1.08 16.88 -31.23
N VAL A 831 -1.87 15.83 -31.31
CA VAL A 831 -2.97 15.56 -30.38
C VAL A 831 -2.50 14.47 -29.41
N LEU A 832 -2.47 14.76 -28.11
CA LEU A 832 -2.31 13.78 -27.07
C LEU A 832 -3.68 13.25 -26.60
N LEU A 833 -3.75 11.96 -26.33
CA LEU A 833 -4.92 11.28 -25.76
C LEU A 833 -4.56 10.81 -24.35
N ILE A 834 -5.43 11.13 -23.40
CA ILE A 834 -5.33 10.78 -21.98
C ILE A 834 -6.49 9.81 -21.69
N THR A 835 -6.17 8.58 -21.31
CA THR A 835 -7.14 7.49 -21.12
C THR A 835 -7.89 7.58 -19.79
N ASN A 836 -8.92 6.74 -19.63
CA ASN A 836 -9.70 6.61 -18.38
C ASN A 836 -10.24 7.93 -17.81
N ALA A 837 -10.47 8.91 -18.69
CA ALA A 837 -10.93 10.24 -18.33
C ALA A 837 -12.47 10.36 -18.23
N GLY A 838 -13.20 9.28 -18.45
CA GLY A 838 -14.67 9.26 -18.41
C GLY A 838 -15.27 9.37 -17.02
N ALA A 839 -14.50 9.04 -15.95
CA ALA A 839 -14.96 9.13 -14.57
C ALA A 839 -14.22 10.22 -13.82
N TYR A 840 -14.93 11.09 -13.11
CA TYR A 840 -14.37 12.14 -12.27
C TYR A 840 -13.39 13.06 -13.02
N GLY A 841 -13.57 13.21 -14.33
CA GLY A 841 -12.87 14.16 -15.18
C GLY A 841 -13.64 15.48 -15.25
N HIS A 842 -14.49 15.65 -16.25
CA HIS A 842 -15.25 16.89 -16.47
C HIS A 842 -16.10 17.32 -15.28
N VAL A 843 -16.71 16.39 -14.52
CA VAL A 843 -17.51 16.72 -13.33
C VAL A 843 -16.74 17.39 -12.21
N MET A 844 -15.39 17.27 -12.18
CA MET A 844 -14.50 17.93 -11.24
C MET A 844 -13.76 19.12 -11.86
N SER A 845 -14.12 19.52 -13.09
CA SER A 845 -13.47 20.61 -13.77
C SER A 845 -13.75 21.97 -13.11
N SER A 846 -12.91 22.93 -13.42
CA SER A 846 -13.02 24.30 -12.91
C SER A 846 -12.69 25.33 -14.01
N ARG A 847 -13.00 26.60 -13.71
CA ARG A 847 -12.61 27.73 -14.55
C ARG A 847 -11.41 28.47 -13.98
N TYR A 848 -10.47 27.70 -13.39
CA TYR A 848 -9.27 28.32 -12.84
C TYR A 848 -8.48 29.06 -13.93
N ASN A 849 -7.94 30.22 -13.59
CA ASN A 849 -7.38 31.23 -14.51
C ASN A 849 -8.35 31.72 -15.61
N LEU A 850 -9.67 31.62 -15.43
CA LEU A 850 -10.73 31.94 -16.42
C LEU A 850 -10.57 31.13 -17.71
N ARG A 851 -9.99 29.93 -17.64
CA ARG A 851 -9.94 28.99 -18.75
C ARG A 851 -11.11 28.05 -18.71
N GLU A 852 -11.83 27.95 -19.83
CA GLU A 852 -12.94 27.00 -19.96
C GLU A 852 -12.38 25.57 -19.94
N PRO A 853 -13.09 24.63 -19.27
CA PRO A 853 -12.80 23.21 -19.39
C PRO A 853 -12.95 22.70 -20.83
N ALA A 854 -12.29 21.58 -21.12
CA ALA A 854 -12.45 20.88 -22.39
C ALA A 854 -13.93 20.54 -22.65
N VAL A 855 -14.39 20.73 -23.87
CA VAL A 855 -15.78 20.43 -24.28
C VAL A 855 -16.05 18.93 -24.26
N GLU A 856 -17.30 18.54 -24.05
CA GLU A 856 -17.71 17.13 -24.03
C GLU A 856 -18.35 16.73 -25.37
N VAL A 857 -17.98 15.57 -25.90
CA VAL A 857 -18.50 14.97 -27.15
C VAL A 857 -18.79 13.49 -26.93
N CYS A 858 -19.90 12.98 -27.40
CA CYS A 858 -20.18 11.52 -27.44
C CYS A 858 -20.13 11.02 -28.90
N ILE A 859 -19.53 9.85 -29.10
CA ILE A 859 -19.44 9.16 -30.40
C ILE A 859 -19.98 7.72 -30.31
#